data_ea953a529f24955bd02f5e7db430451c
#
_entry.id   ea953a529f24955bd02f5e7db430451c
#
_cell.length_a   1.000
_cell.length_b   1.000
_cell.length_c   1.000
_cell.angle_alpha   90.00
_cell.angle_beta   90.00
_cell.angle_gamma   90.00
#
_symmetry.space_group_name_H-M   'P 1'
#
loop_
_entity.id
_entity.type
_entity.pdbx_description
1 polymer ?
#
loop_
_entity_poly.entity_id
_entity_poly.type
_entity_poly.pdbx_seq_one_letter_code
_entity_poly.pdbx_strand_id
1 'polypeptide(L)'
;MGRLLITILLSAIGISANAKGDWWIEAEDASSSVTTQDGVTTIIAPKGLTLWNTNRMTGNTIIEYDARIVSDPQFRDDKGNIRVSDLNCFWMADKCGGYGGKFANNYALKMYYLGYGGNWNTTTRFRRYTGYAPSVEEEWLKPIILREYTDKEHLIKANHWYHIRLEAIDGRVRYIIDGECLVDYVDPKPLKSGYFGFRTTLAHAEMKNFRYYCTDPDHDGIVLKWIGGKGQGAVTFGVPFDQGEVKDNDYAFVLKTDKGENIGLETRRLASWSDGSAKWQAFTAVIPQGVDSCILSKEGIKKNSKNRKTKEYGEVSLAEGVIPPFTVTLNNKECPIVEHIVERKGNISTVHKFTGDNFVIRAYTYKGSKQVKFVHTLLVDSILNKEGLKELSIRFKVPMHGEAFERYVKFDDRSRMSVQPLISRRPIDMEKKDNKTLETLGQIAKWDGFRLSQLSPNGYSIRKRTTSISPWIGTIEGNRSGGRVEIGDSVSSTVFRLKDFWQSYPSTLQVDGARGDSASVIVSLYSPEAEPFCFAHYDTIPHSLEYAYEDVQPGMSTAWGIARTSIIYINPDYYDDCVLLPTPDYLHRKRAFGIWSLPIMENSRDSLIEGTLGGIMDFYEREIERHGWYGFFNYGDVMHGYDTSRDEWRYDVGGYAWDNTELASPTMFWYQFLRTADSRVWRMAEAMTRHCSEVDTYHFGPHSGLGSRHNVVHWGCGAKEARISEAWWNRFLFYLTADDRLGDIIHEVADADTLLYTLDPMRLAQPRDKYPCSAPARLRIGPDWVGYASNWLAEWERFGNIKYRDKLLAGMKSIIGLPHHFFQGPLALGYDPATGVISTDMPDEQTTNHLMPIMGGFELLNELQLSIDDPKFFYLWRLFCGQYKEKAWEIKHNKFRIPRLQAYAAWQGNAPTAKAAWDSLVNNLPLSQKASIWTNDCATWTMDAIFMQETIRNWK
;
A
#
# COMPACT_ATOMS: atom_id res chain seq x y z
N MET A 1 -30.19 -20.70 -14.74
CA MET A 1 -30.29 -22.05 -14.11
C MET A 1 -29.01 -22.26 -13.33
N GLY A 2 -29.11 -22.60 -12.09
CA GLY A 2 -27.97 -22.96 -11.25
C GLY A 2 -27.78 -21.99 -10.05
N ARG A 3 -28.65 -22.08 -9.05
CA ARG A 3 -28.37 -21.58 -7.71
C ARG A 3 -27.22 -22.41 -7.14
N LEU A 4 -26.04 -21.82 -7.02
CA LEU A 4 -24.97 -22.40 -6.22
C LEU A 4 -25.22 -22.01 -4.75
N LEU A 5 -25.88 -22.86 -3.99
CA LEU A 5 -25.85 -22.85 -2.55
C LEU A 5 -24.42 -23.19 -2.12
N ILE A 6 -23.68 -22.22 -1.62
CA ILE A 6 -22.47 -22.49 -0.85
C ILE A 6 -22.94 -22.97 0.53
N THR A 7 -23.13 -24.27 0.64
CA THR A 7 -23.22 -24.96 1.91
C THR A 7 -21.78 -25.07 2.43
N ILE A 8 -21.38 -24.17 3.32
CA ILE A 8 -20.14 -24.34 4.08
C ILE A 8 -20.34 -25.59 4.95
N LEU A 9 -19.64 -26.66 4.60
CA LEU A 9 -19.46 -27.83 5.45
C LEU A 9 -18.69 -27.37 6.69
N LEU A 10 -19.37 -27.10 7.79
CA LEU A 10 -18.82 -26.99 9.13
C LEU A 10 -18.36 -28.39 9.57
N SER A 11 -17.14 -28.78 9.21
CA SER A 11 -16.47 -29.91 9.82
C SER A 11 -16.20 -29.57 11.29
N ALA A 12 -16.63 -30.44 12.18
CA ALA A 12 -16.62 -30.34 13.61
C ALA A 12 -15.25 -29.93 14.19
N ILE A 13 -15.09 -28.67 14.50
CA ILE A 13 -14.12 -28.15 15.47
C ILE A 13 -14.99 -27.61 16.61
N GLY A 14 -14.71 -28.05 17.85
CA GLY A 14 -15.54 -27.90 19.02
C GLY A 14 -16.19 -26.52 19.22
N ILE A 15 -17.38 -26.33 18.68
CA ILE A 15 -18.26 -25.19 18.96
C ILE A 15 -19.08 -25.55 20.17
N SER A 16 -18.72 -25.07 21.36
CA SER A 16 -19.59 -25.14 22.52
C SER A 16 -20.73 -24.14 22.35
N ALA A 17 -21.89 -24.60 21.91
CA ALA A 17 -23.13 -23.84 22.03
C ALA A 17 -23.53 -23.80 23.51
N ASN A 18 -23.21 -22.74 24.23
CA ASN A 18 -23.68 -22.52 25.58
C ASN A 18 -25.11 -21.99 25.55
N ALA A 19 -26.09 -22.85 25.69
CA ALA A 19 -27.53 -22.54 25.72
C ALA A 19 -28.05 -22.07 27.08
N LYS A 20 -27.19 -21.75 28.05
CA LYS A 20 -27.57 -21.11 29.33
C LYS A 20 -26.58 -20.01 29.63
N GLY A 21 -26.71 -18.87 28.92
CA GLY A 21 -25.99 -17.65 29.23
C GLY A 21 -26.54 -17.00 30.50
N ASP A 22 -25.67 -16.44 31.29
CA ASP A 22 -26.07 -15.55 32.38
C ASP A 22 -26.67 -14.30 31.78
N TRP A 23 -27.89 -13.98 32.13
CA TRP A 23 -28.61 -12.81 31.73
C TRP A 23 -28.69 -11.80 32.85
N TRP A 24 -28.47 -10.53 32.58
CA TRP A 24 -28.60 -9.44 33.54
C TRP A 24 -29.66 -8.43 33.08
N ILE A 25 -30.59 -8.13 34.00
CA ILE A 25 -31.70 -7.21 33.74
C ILE A 25 -31.30 -5.82 34.22
N GLU A 26 -31.32 -4.86 33.32
CA GLU A 26 -31.13 -3.44 33.60
C GLU A 26 -32.40 -2.69 33.25
N ALA A 27 -33.20 -2.31 34.27
CA ALA A 27 -34.50 -1.68 34.10
C ALA A 27 -34.57 -0.30 34.75
N GLU A 28 -35.32 0.61 34.14
CA GLU A 28 -35.62 1.94 34.65
C GLU A 28 -36.75 1.91 35.69
N ASP A 29 -37.59 0.89 35.64
CA ASP A 29 -38.77 0.72 36.54
C ASP A 29 -38.67 -0.62 37.26
N ALA A 30 -38.86 -0.61 38.59
CA ALA A 30 -38.81 -1.79 39.43
C ALA A 30 -39.95 -2.80 39.19
N SER A 31 -41.04 -2.39 38.54
CA SER A 31 -42.13 -3.29 38.14
C SER A 31 -41.88 -4.07 36.86
N SER A 32 -40.75 -3.82 36.20
CA SER A 32 -40.29 -4.58 35.03
C SER A 32 -40.05 -6.06 35.40
N SER A 33 -40.46 -6.97 34.55
CA SER A 33 -40.26 -8.40 34.77
C SER A 33 -39.69 -9.11 33.53
N VAL A 34 -38.88 -10.10 33.78
CA VAL A 34 -38.34 -11.04 32.76
C VAL A 34 -38.51 -12.45 33.27
N THR A 35 -39.32 -13.26 32.57
CA THR A 35 -39.59 -14.65 32.90
C THR A 35 -39.32 -15.54 31.69
N THR A 36 -38.85 -16.78 31.94
CA THR A 36 -38.61 -17.74 30.84
C THR A 36 -39.44 -19.02 31.12
N GLN A 37 -40.33 -19.34 30.18
CA GLN A 37 -41.13 -20.56 30.22
C GLN A 37 -41.11 -21.21 28.82
N ASP A 38 -40.96 -22.53 28.77
CA ASP A 38 -40.96 -23.34 27.52
C ASP A 38 -40.03 -22.80 26.44
N GLY A 39 -38.88 -22.23 26.83
CA GLY A 39 -37.86 -21.66 25.93
C GLY A 39 -38.20 -20.27 25.38
N VAL A 40 -39.33 -19.67 25.82
CA VAL A 40 -39.70 -18.29 25.49
C VAL A 40 -39.42 -17.39 26.69
N THR A 41 -38.64 -16.33 26.48
CA THR A 41 -38.39 -15.29 27.46
C THR A 41 -39.37 -14.15 27.23
N THR A 42 -40.25 -13.94 28.17
CA THR A 42 -41.25 -12.84 28.19
C THR A 42 -40.71 -11.67 28.97
N ILE A 43 -40.75 -10.49 28.37
CA ILE A 43 -40.22 -9.22 28.90
C ILE A 43 -41.38 -8.22 29.02
N ILE A 44 -41.68 -7.82 30.21
CA ILE A 44 -42.67 -6.77 30.53
C ILE A 44 -41.89 -5.52 30.97
N ALA A 45 -41.94 -4.48 30.18
CA ALA A 45 -41.15 -3.28 30.37
C ALA A 45 -42.02 -2.02 30.43
N PRO A 46 -42.52 -1.61 31.63
CA PRO A 46 -43.31 -0.36 31.80
C PRO A 46 -42.52 0.91 31.44
N LYS A 47 -41.19 0.85 31.51
CA LYS A 47 -40.21 1.85 31.05
C LYS A 47 -39.05 1.17 30.34
N GLY A 48 -37.93 1.88 30.18
CA GLY A 48 -36.74 1.32 29.52
C GLY A 48 -36.20 0.07 30.26
N LEU A 49 -36.02 -1.01 29.51
CA LEU A 49 -35.38 -2.24 29.96
C LEU A 49 -34.39 -2.75 28.92
N THR A 50 -33.19 -3.12 29.38
CA THR A 50 -32.21 -3.86 28.58
C THR A 50 -31.94 -5.19 29.25
N LEU A 51 -32.08 -6.27 28.49
CA LEU A 51 -31.70 -7.62 28.89
C LEU A 51 -30.32 -7.92 28.29
N TRP A 52 -29.29 -7.91 29.13
CA TRP A 52 -27.91 -8.11 28.71
C TRP A 52 -27.51 -9.58 28.79
N ASN A 53 -26.84 -10.07 27.75
CA ASN A 53 -26.08 -11.32 27.81
C ASN A 53 -24.68 -11.01 28.38
N THR A 54 -24.31 -11.64 29.50
CA THR A 54 -23.07 -11.35 30.23
C THR A 54 -21.85 -12.04 29.67
N ASN A 55 -22.01 -12.91 28.68
CA ASN A 55 -20.89 -13.54 27.98
C ASN A 55 -20.28 -12.56 27.00
N ARG A 56 -18.99 -12.32 27.13
CA ARG A 56 -18.24 -11.48 26.20
C ARG A 56 -17.93 -12.25 24.92
N MET A 57 -18.35 -11.72 23.81
CA MET A 57 -18.11 -12.23 22.45
C MET A 57 -16.83 -11.63 21.91
N THR A 58 -16.00 -12.39 21.18
CA THR A 58 -14.71 -11.95 20.64
C THR A 58 -14.45 -12.52 19.25
N GLY A 59 -13.80 -11.72 18.40
CA GLY A 59 -13.54 -12.07 17.00
C GLY A 59 -14.75 -11.86 16.10
N ASN A 60 -14.81 -12.60 15.01
CA ASN A 60 -15.95 -12.61 14.11
C ASN A 60 -17.17 -13.20 14.82
N THR A 61 -18.23 -12.42 14.97
CA THR A 61 -19.37 -12.75 15.81
C THR A 61 -20.65 -12.78 14.99
N ILE A 62 -21.43 -13.84 15.17
CA ILE A 62 -22.79 -14.00 14.64
C ILE A 62 -23.71 -14.23 15.82
N ILE A 63 -24.84 -13.50 15.87
CA ILE A 63 -25.88 -13.65 16.90
C ILE A 63 -27.20 -13.89 16.19
N GLU A 64 -27.95 -14.88 16.62
CA GLU A 64 -29.29 -15.20 16.08
C GLU A 64 -30.31 -15.37 17.21
N TYR A 65 -31.49 -14.87 16.99
CA TYR A 65 -32.63 -15.03 17.89
C TYR A 65 -33.93 -14.72 17.17
N ASP A 66 -35.07 -15.23 17.75
CA ASP A 66 -36.38 -14.84 17.32
C ASP A 66 -36.98 -13.88 18.36
N ALA A 67 -37.66 -12.81 17.91
CA ALA A 67 -38.30 -11.83 18.80
C ALA A 67 -39.63 -11.30 18.23
N ARG A 68 -40.54 -10.89 19.12
CA ARG A 68 -41.80 -10.23 18.74
C ARG A 68 -42.23 -9.19 19.78
N ILE A 69 -43.03 -8.24 19.34
CA ILE A 69 -43.85 -7.39 20.24
C ILE A 69 -45.25 -7.97 20.29
N VAL A 70 -45.74 -8.26 21.51
CA VAL A 70 -47.09 -8.74 21.76
C VAL A 70 -48.03 -7.55 21.83
N SER A 71 -49.17 -7.65 21.16
CA SER A 71 -50.26 -6.67 21.28
C SER A 71 -50.93 -6.77 22.66
N ASP A 72 -50.49 -5.94 23.60
CA ASP A 72 -50.91 -5.97 24.99
C ASP A 72 -51.63 -4.65 25.33
N PRO A 73 -52.94 -4.71 25.74
CA PRO A 73 -53.77 -3.55 26.13
C PRO A 73 -53.19 -2.74 27.29
N GLN A 74 -52.29 -3.29 28.11
CA GLN A 74 -51.62 -2.57 29.20
C GLN A 74 -50.67 -1.48 28.70
N PHE A 75 -50.13 -1.61 27.47
CA PHE A 75 -49.22 -0.66 26.89
C PHE A 75 -49.89 0.16 25.78
N ARG A 76 -50.11 1.43 26.05
CA ARG A 76 -50.79 2.36 25.12
C ARG A 76 -49.93 3.59 24.86
N ASP A 77 -50.09 4.15 23.66
CA ASP A 77 -49.52 5.45 23.31
C ASP A 77 -50.34 6.59 23.95
N ASP A 78 -49.86 7.83 23.79
CA ASP A 78 -50.53 9.04 24.32
C ASP A 78 -51.95 9.30 23.72
N LYS A 79 -52.28 8.61 22.61
CA LYS A 79 -53.55 8.66 21.89
C LYS A 79 -54.47 7.50 22.30
N GLY A 80 -54.04 6.62 23.20
CA GLY A 80 -54.78 5.46 23.68
C GLY A 80 -54.71 4.23 22.75
N ASN A 81 -53.94 4.24 21.66
CA ASN A 81 -53.76 3.05 20.83
C ASN A 81 -52.81 2.05 21.53
N ILE A 82 -53.00 0.76 21.30
CA ILE A 82 -52.06 -0.27 21.77
C ILE A 82 -50.70 -0.02 21.15
N ARG A 83 -49.66 0.10 21.99
CA ARG A 83 -48.32 0.37 21.54
C ARG A 83 -47.67 -0.89 20.96
N VAL A 84 -47.12 -0.77 19.73
CA VAL A 84 -46.36 -1.80 19.05
C VAL A 84 -45.03 -1.16 18.66
N SER A 85 -44.08 -1.19 19.58
CA SER A 85 -42.74 -0.64 19.25
C SER A 85 -41.68 -1.18 20.19
N ASP A 86 -40.52 -1.05 19.72
CA ASP A 86 -39.14 -1.18 20.15
C ASP A 86 -38.65 -2.62 20.28
N LEU A 87 -38.33 -3.24 19.12
CA LEU A 87 -37.42 -4.38 19.06
C LEU A 87 -35.99 -3.91 18.81
N ASN A 88 -35.40 -3.30 19.86
CA ASN A 88 -34.05 -2.73 19.74
C ASN A 88 -32.98 -3.74 20.16
N CYS A 89 -31.81 -3.66 19.58
CA CYS A 89 -30.67 -4.45 20.01
C CYS A 89 -29.37 -3.66 20.02
N PHE A 90 -28.48 -4.05 20.93
CA PHE A 90 -27.08 -3.67 21.02
C PHE A 90 -26.24 -4.90 20.75
N TRP A 91 -25.15 -4.74 20.00
CA TRP A 91 -24.14 -5.81 19.93
C TRP A 91 -22.73 -5.25 19.83
N MET A 92 -21.76 -6.04 20.22
CA MET A 92 -20.38 -5.65 20.40
C MET A 92 -20.20 -4.45 21.34
N ALA A 93 -21.09 -4.32 22.36
CA ALA A 93 -21.01 -3.26 23.36
C ALA A 93 -19.76 -3.45 24.24
N ASP A 94 -18.97 -2.40 24.47
CA ASP A 94 -17.71 -2.46 25.22
C ASP A 94 -17.92 -2.81 26.71
N LYS A 95 -19.10 -2.53 27.24
CA LYS A 95 -19.50 -2.86 28.62
C LYS A 95 -20.91 -3.47 28.66
N CYS A 96 -21.11 -4.34 29.63
CA CYS A 96 -22.37 -4.97 29.92
C CYS A 96 -23.09 -4.17 31.00
N GLY A 97 -23.98 -3.24 30.61
CA GLY A 97 -24.86 -2.47 31.51
C GLY A 97 -24.17 -1.44 32.44
N GLY A 98 -24.88 -1.08 33.52
CA GLY A 98 -24.41 -0.08 34.49
C GLY A 98 -24.95 1.33 34.26
N TYR A 99 -25.98 1.49 33.41
CA TYR A 99 -26.53 2.78 32.96
C TYR A 99 -27.96 3.05 33.39
N GLY A 100 -28.55 2.17 34.23
CA GLY A 100 -29.84 2.38 34.91
C GLY A 100 -31.08 2.35 34.01
N GLY A 101 -31.01 1.65 32.88
CA GLY A 101 -32.14 1.39 31.99
C GLY A 101 -32.60 2.56 31.11
N LYS A 102 -32.14 3.80 31.33
CA LYS A 102 -32.50 4.97 30.50
C LYS A 102 -31.73 4.91 29.15
N PHE A 103 -32.48 5.09 28.05
CA PHE A 103 -31.87 5.00 26.70
C PHE A 103 -30.73 5.99 26.50
N ALA A 104 -30.92 7.26 26.91
CA ALA A 104 -29.90 8.29 26.71
C ALA A 104 -28.54 7.99 27.39
N ASN A 105 -28.56 7.25 28.48
CA ASN A 105 -27.34 6.89 29.20
C ASN A 105 -26.47 5.90 28.41
N ASN A 106 -27.05 5.13 27.48
CA ASN A 106 -26.32 4.18 26.63
C ASN A 106 -25.43 4.88 25.56
N TYR A 107 -25.55 6.20 25.37
CA TYR A 107 -24.63 6.95 24.50
C TYR A 107 -23.18 6.87 24.97
N ALA A 108 -22.95 6.59 26.25
CA ALA A 108 -21.60 6.38 26.80
C ALA A 108 -20.93 5.05 26.38
N LEU A 109 -21.67 4.13 25.78
CA LEU A 109 -21.16 2.85 25.27
C LEU A 109 -20.59 2.99 23.87
N LYS A 110 -19.56 2.17 23.58
CA LYS A 110 -19.10 1.90 22.21
C LYS A 110 -19.80 0.63 21.75
N MET A 111 -20.68 0.71 20.73
CA MET A 111 -21.50 -0.43 20.29
C MET A 111 -22.13 -0.19 18.92
N TYR A 112 -22.66 -1.26 18.34
CA TYR A 112 -23.60 -1.16 17.25
C TYR A 112 -25.02 -1.19 17.83
N TYR A 113 -25.90 -0.36 17.28
CA TYR A 113 -27.29 -0.24 17.70
C TYR A 113 -28.24 -0.29 16.51
N LEU A 114 -29.26 -1.11 16.59
CA LEU A 114 -30.40 -1.01 15.70
C LEU A 114 -31.69 -0.88 16.52
N GLY A 115 -32.47 0.15 16.21
CA GLY A 115 -33.82 0.33 16.72
C GLY A 115 -34.81 -0.05 15.65
N TYR A 116 -35.37 -1.26 15.70
CA TYR A 116 -36.43 -1.73 14.81
C TYR A 116 -37.78 -1.29 15.32
N GLY A 117 -38.54 -0.53 14.52
CA GLY A 117 -39.82 0.04 14.93
C GLY A 117 -39.72 1.06 16.08
N GLY A 118 -38.58 1.77 16.14
CA GLY A 118 -38.36 2.82 17.14
C GLY A 118 -39.26 4.06 16.91
N ASN A 119 -39.19 5.01 17.83
CA ASN A 119 -39.93 6.28 17.76
C ASN A 119 -41.46 6.05 17.52
N TRP A 120 -42.10 5.26 18.38
CA TRP A 120 -43.53 4.89 18.27
C TRP A 120 -43.87 4.10 16.99
N ASN A 121 -42.98 3.19 16.58
CA ASN A 121 -43.12 2.39 15.36
C ASN A 121 -43.23 3.24 14.09
N THR A 122 -42.41 4.30 13.99
CA THR A 122 -42.34 5.15 12.80
C THR A 122 -41.01 5.09 12.07
N THR A 123 -39.97 4.51 12.72
CA THR A 123 -38.63 4.45 12.15
C THR A 123 -37.89 3.16 12.49
N THR A 124 -37.07 2.69 11.58
CA THR A 124 -36.04 1.69 11.85
C THR A 124 -34.67 2.32 11.56
N ARG A 125 -33.79 2.38 12.58
CA ARG A 125 -32.51 3.15 12.51
C ARG A 125 -31.35 2.33 12.98
N PHE A 126 -30.28 2.34 12.16
CA PHE A 126 -28.97 1.82 12.55
C PHE A 126 -28.02 2.97 12.90
N ARG A 127 -27.25 2.78 13.98
CA ARG A 127 -26.24 3.73 14.47
C ARG A 127 -25.02 2.98 15.02
N ARG A 128 -23.87 3.64 14.92
CA ARG A 128 -22.65 3.27 15.63
C ARG A 128 -22.43 4.26 16.77
N TYR A 129 -22.38 3.77 18.00
CA TYR A 129 -22.09 4.59 19.18
C TYR A 129 -20.58 4.59 19.44
N THR A 130 -20.05 5.75 19.79
CA THR A 130 -18.61 5.98 19.96
C THR A 130 -18.19 6.23 21.40
N GLY A 131 -19.13 6.21 22.34
CA GLY A 131 -18.86 6.29 23.78
C GLY A 131 -18.83 7.72 24.35
N TYR A 132 -19.67 8.63 23.84
CA TYR A 132 -19.75 10.02 24.34
C TYR A 132 -20.88 10.21 25.35
N ALA A 133 -20.67 11.18 26.29
CA ALA A 133 -21.63 11.45 27.31
C ALA A 133 -22.92 12.06 26.75
N PRO A 134 -24.11 11.69 27.29
CA PRO A 134 -25.42 12.14 26.76
C PRO A 134 -25.70 13.65 26.93
N SER A 135 -24.94 14.34 27.79
CA SER A 135 -25.09 15.78 28.05
C SER A 135 -24.42 16.68 27.01
N VAL A 136 -23.83 16.10 25.94
CA VAL A 136 -23.09 16.85 24.94
C VAL A 136 -24.06 17.45 23.93
N GLU A 137 -24.02 18.77 23.77
CA GLU A 137 -24.84 19.50 22.79
C GLU A 137 -24.23 19.50 21.38
N GLU A 138 -22.92 19.30 21.29
CA GLU A 138 -22.19 19.34 20.04
C GLU A 138 -22.63 18.25 19.06
N GLU A 139 -23.02 18.66 17.87
CA GLU A 139 -23.54 17.80 16.80
C GLU A 139 -22.55 16.69 16.39
N TRP A 140 -21.24 17.00 16.36
CA TRP A 140 -20.19 16.05 15.96
C TRP A 140 -19.93 14.93 16.95
N LEU A 141 -20.47 15.03 18.19
CA LEU A 141 -20.37 13.99 19.21
C LEU A 141 -21.58 13.06 19.24
N LYS A 142 -22.68 13.45 18.61
CA LYS A 142 -23.89 12.62 18.58
C LYS A 142 -23.73 11.39 17.68
N PRO A 143 -24.31 10.24 18.04
CA PRO A 143 -24.30 9.06 17.17
C PRO A 143 -25.01 9.34 15.85
N ILE A 144 -24.32 9.15 14.75
CA ILE A 144 -24.84 9.37 13.41
C ILE A 144 -25.84 8.27 13.05
N ILE A 145 -26.95 8.65 12.43
CA ILE A 145 -27.87 7.70 11.79
C ILE A 145 -27.21 7.26 10.47
N LEU A 146 -26.71 6.03 10.46
CA LEU A 146 -26.06 5.45 9.28
C LEU A 146 -27.05 4.86 8.29
N ARG A 147 -28.21 4.41 8.79
CA ARG A 147 -29.32 3.87 8.01
C ARG A 147 -30.66 4.24 8.67
N GLU A 148 -31.65 4.58 7.86
CA GLU A 148 -32.99 4.85 8.30
C GLU A 148 -34.04 4.33 7.31
N TYR A 149 -35.09 3.73 7.84
CA TYR A 149 -36.27 3.30 7.11
C TYR A 149 -37.51 3.92 7.81
N THR A 150 -38.46 4.43 7.03
CA THR A 150 -39.69 5.05 7.49
C THR A 150 -40.94 4.47 6.81
N ASP A 151 -40.75 3.57 5.87
CA ASP A 151 -41.82 2.87 5.19
C ASP A 151 -42.41 1.74 6.04
N LYS A 152 -43.66 1.36 5.74
CA LYS A 152 -44.42 0.38 6.54
C LYS A 152 -43.84 -1.05 6.47
N GLU A 153 -43.06 -1.39 5.46
CA GLU A 153 -42.48 -2.71 5.30
C GLU A 153 -41.40 -2.97 6.33
N HIS A 154 -40.71 -1.92 6.76
CA HIS A 154 -39.62 -1.97 7.73
C HIS A 154 -40.03 -1.52 9.14
N LEU A 155 -41.33 -1.65 9.48
CA LEU A 155 -41.86 -1.40 10.81
C LEU A 155 -42.42 -2.67 11.46
N ILE A 156 -42.57 -2.66 12.79
CA ILE A 156 -43.04 -3.84 13.55
C ILE A 156 -44.50 -4.13 13.23
N LYS A 157 -44.80 -5.42 12.97
CA LYS A 157 -46.15 -6.02 12.97
C LYS A 157 -46.37 -6.72 14.32
N ALA A 158 -47.44 -6.37 14.99
CA ALA A 158 -47.77 -6.96 16.29
C ALA A 158 -47.91 -8.50 16.18
N ASN A 159 -47.50 -9.21 17.22
CA ASN A 159 -47.56 -10.67 17.34
C ASN A 159 -46.83 -11.49 16.27
N HIS A 160 -46.08 -10.85 15.36
CA HIS A 160 -45.24 -11.50 14.34
C HIS A 160 -43.88 -11.86 14.93
N TRP A 161 -43.49 -13.13 14.82
CA TRP A 161 -42.14 -13.59 15.15
C TRP A 161 -41.18 -13.22 14.06
N TYR A 162 -40.20 -12.38 14.37
CA TYR A 162 -39.11 -12.01 13.51
C TYR A 162 -37.90 -12.89 13.79
N HIS A 163 -37.30 -13.48 12.78
CA HIS A 163 -36.00 -14.11 12.87
C HIS A 163 -34.89 -13.05 12.61
N ILE A 164 -34.09 -12.77 13.64
CA ILE A 164 -33.06 -11.73 13.60
C ILE A 164 -31.68 -12.38 13.64
N ARG A 165 -30.83 -11.95 12.71
CA ARG A 165 -29.43 -12.32 12.62
C ARG A 165 -28.57 -11.07 12.58
N LEU A 166 -27.61 -10.97 13.52
CA LEU A 166 -26.62 -9.90 13.62
C LEU A 166 -25.26 -10.46 13.26
N GLU A 167 -24.50 -9.72 12.49
CA GLU A 167 -23.13 -10.09 12.12
C GLU A 167 -22.16 -8.95 12.43
N ALA A 168 -20.96 -9.29 12.91
CA ALA A 168 -19.78 -8.46 12.98
C ALA A 168 -18.61 -9.33 12.50
N ILE A 169 -18.37 -9.34 11.19
CA ILE A 169 -17.42 -10.24 10.52
C ILE A 169 -16.44 -9.42 9.71
N ASP A 170 -15.14 -9.55 9.97
CA ASP A 170 -14.06 -8.89 9.23
C ASP A 170 -14.26 -7.37 9.06
N GLY A 171 -14.84 -6.72 10.11
CA GLY A 171 -15.16 -5.29 10.08
C GLY A 171 -16.43 -4.92 9.32
N ARG A 172 -17.15 -5.89 8.75
CA ARG A 172 -18.45 -5.69 8.12
C ARG A 172 -19.57 -6.04 9.12
N VAL A 173 -20.52 -5.14 9.26
CA VAL A 173 -21.62 -5.21 10.22
C VAL A 173 -22.93 -5.37 9.48
N ARG A 174 -23.68 -6.43 9.75
CA ARG A 174 -24.98 -6.69 9.11
C ARG A 174 -26.08 -6.90 10.14
N TYR A 175 -27.27 -6.42 9.78
CA TYR A 175 -28.53 -6.75 10.45
C TYR A 175 -29.48 -7.35 9.42
N ILE A 176 -29.88 -8.59 9.65
CA ILE A 176 -30.71 -9.38 8.76
C ILE A 176 -31.98 -9.74 9.53
N ILE A 177 -33.17 -9.52 8.98
CA ILE A 177 -34.47 -9.81 9.57
C ILE A 177 -35.31 -10.54 8.56
N ASP A 178 -35.85 -11.72 8.92
CA ASP A 178 -36.65 -12.61 8.06
C ASP A 178 -35.98 -12.86 6.70
N GLY A 179 -34.62 -12.91 6.68
CA GLY A 179 -33.80 -13.11 5.48
C GLY A 179 -33.51 -11.84 4.67
N GLU A 180 -34.10 -10.71 5.00
CA GLU A 180 -33.78 -9.41 4.39
C GLU A 180 -32.64 -8.71 5.12
N CYS A 181 -31.62 -8.25 4.39
CA CYS A 181 -30.48 -7.51 4.93
C CYS A 181 -30.79 -6.02 4.94
N LEU A 182 -31.20 -5.47 6.10
CA LEU A 182 -31.50 -4.05 6.26
C LEU A 182 -30.24 -3.19 6.45
N VAL A 183 -29.19 -3.76 7.05
CA VAL A 183 -27.93 -3.07 7.28
C VAL A 183 -26.80 -3.91 6.71
N ASP A 184 -26.00 -3.28 5.88
CA ASP A 184 -24.69 -3.78 5.43
C ASP A 184 -23.73 -2.59 5.48
N TYR A 185 -22.93 -2.55 6.54
CA TYR A 185 -22.05 -1.42 6.87
C TYR A 185 -20.63 -1.90 7.14
N VAL A 186 -19.68 -1.27 6.49
CA VAL A 186 -18.25 -1.46 6.76
C VAL A 186 -17.80 -0.47 7.82
N ASP A 187 -17.44 -0.95 9.02
CA ASP A 187 -16.94 -0.08 10.08
C ASP A 187 -15.45 0.21 9.87
N PRO A 188 -15.03 1.47 9.72
CA PRO A 188 -13.61 1.81 9.60
C PRO A 188 -12.80 1.43 10.86
N LYS A 189 -13.43 1.47 12.05
CA LYS A 189 -12.84 1.05 13.35
C LYS A 189 -13.69 -0.05 13.98
N PRO A 190 -13.61 -1.30 13.47
CA PRO A 190 -14.54 -2.35 13.90
C PRO A 190 -14.42 -2.71 15.37
N LEU A 191 -15.56 -2.96 16.01
CA LEU A 191 -15.63 -3.46 17.37
C LEU A 191 -15.40 -4.98 17.36
N LYS A 192 -14.26 -5.44 17.89
CA LYS A 192 -13.79 -6.82 17.81
C LYS A 192 -14.16 -7.68 19.00
N SER A 193 -14.72 -7.07 20.04
CA SER A 193 -15.27 -7.80 21.19
C SER A 193 -16.30 -6.96 21.91
N GLY A 194 -17.27 -7.62 22.53
CA GLY A 194 -18.30 -6.92 23.29
C GLY A 194 -19.44 -7.82 23.74
N TYR A 195 -20.51 -7.19 24.20
CA TYR A 195 -21.68 -7.83 24.77
C TYR A 195 -22.92 -7.60 23.89
N PHE A 196 -23.91 -8.47 24.02
CA PHE A 196 -25.23 -8.34 23.41
C PHE A 196 -26.22 -7.80 24.42
N GLY A 197 -27.13 -6.92 24.01
CA GLY A 197 -28.25 -6.45 24.78
C GLY A 197 -29.54 -6.36 23.95
N PHE A 198 -30.60 -7.03 24.38
CA PHE A 198 -31.96 -6.83 23.85
C PHE A 198 -32.61 -5.70 24.60
N ARG A 199 -33.19 -4.71 23.92
CA ARG A 199 -33.77 -3.55 24.54
C ARG A 199 -35.17 -3.24 24.05
N THR A 200 -36.08 -2.94 25.01
CA THR A 200 -37.42 -2.45 24.73
C THR A 200 -37.83 -1.38 25.73
N THR A 201 -38.93 -0.70 25.51
CA THR A 201 -39.54 0.29 26.43
C THR A 201 -41.02 0.38 26.21
N LEU A 202 -41.79 0.50 27.31
CA LEU A 202 -43.25 0.60 27.32
C LEU A 202 -43.88 -0.46 26.41
N ALA A 203 -43.50 -1.73 26.63
CA ALA A 203 -43.81 -2.84 25.73
C ALA A 203 -43.84 -4.20 26.44
N HIS A 204 -44.61 -5.11 25.85
CA HIS A 204 -44.59 -6.55 26.09
C HIS A 204 -43.82 -7.18 24.90
N ALA A 205 -42.61 -7.63 25.16
CA ALA A 205 -41.76 -8.29 24.15
C ALA A 205 -41.51 -9.75 24.54
N GLU A 206 -41.28 -10.56 23.54
CA GLU A 206 -40.86 -11.97 23.73
C GLU A 206 -39.64 -12.29 22.88
N MET A 207 -38.75 -13.15 23.41
CA MET A 207 -37.54 -13.63 22.77
C MET A 207 -37.36 -15.12 22.95
N LYS A 208 -36.88 -15.85 21.91
CA LYS A 208 -36.54 -17.26 21.99
C LYS A 208 -35.37 -17.59 21.04
N ASN A 209 -34.86 -18.82 21.11
CA ASN A 209 -33.87 -19.38 20.20
C ASN A 209 -32.55 -18.58 20.14
N PHE A 210 -32.20 -17.88 21.22
CA PHE A 210 -30.96 -17.10 21.27
C PHE A 210 -29.72 -18.01 21.18
N ARG A 211 -28.85 -17.69 20.24
CA ARG A 211 -27.56 -18.35 20.07
C ARG A 211 -26.52 -17.38 19.48
N TYR A 212 -25.25 -17.62 19.75
CA TYR A 212 -24.16 -16.86 19.14
C TYR A 212 -22.95 -17.74 18.81
N TYR A 213 -22.18 -17.32 17.85
CA TYR A 213 -20.97 -17.98 17.36
C TYR A 213 -19.85 -16.95 17.28
N CYS A 214 -18.67 -17.33 17.77
CA CYS A 214 -17.47 -16.51 17.68
C CYS A 214 -16.36 -17.30 17.00
N THR A 215 -15.67 -16.69 16.05
CA THR A 215 -14.53 -17.30 15.36
C THR A 215 -13.37 -16.31 15.28
N ASP A 216 -12.14 -16.84 15.35
CA ASP A 216 -10.92 -16.10 15.04
C ASP A 216 -10.45 -16.54 13.66
N PRO A 217 -10.53 -15.66 12.64
CA PRO A 217 -10.11 -16.02 11.28
C PRO A 217 -8.61 -16.28 11.15
N ASP A 218 -7.80 -15.80 12.12
CA ASP A 218 -6.35 -15.96 12.13
C ASP A 218 -5.88 -17.04 13.12
N HIS A 219 -6.80 -17.86 13.65
CA HIS A 219 -6.49 -18.94 14.64
C HIS A 219 -5.41 -19.91 14.14
N ASP A 220 -5.49 -20.32 12.89
CA ASP A 220 -4.56 -21.28 12.27
C ASP A 220 -3.27 -20.62 11.75
N GLY A 221 -3.14 -19.31 11.97
CA GLY A 221 -2.00 -18.50 11.51
C GLY A 221 -2.24 -17.77 10.20
N ILE A 222 -1.28 -16.95 9.83
CA ILE A 222 -1.32 -16.07 8.67
C ILE A 222 -0.71 -16.78 7.47
N VAL A 223 -1.48 -17.00 6.43
CA VAL A 223 -1.02 -17.64 5.19
C VAL A 223 -0.24 -16.64 4.35
N LEU A 224 0.98 -17.02 4.00
CA LEU A 224 1.87 -16.28 3.10
C LEU A 224 1.99 -17.04 1.78
N LYS A 225 1.86 -16.33 0.66
CA LYS A 225 1.96 -16.92 -0.69
C LYS A 225 3.00 -16.21 -1.53
N TRP A 226 3.62 -16.94 -2.45
CA TRP A 226 4.50 -16.39 -3.45
C TRP A 226 3.72 -15.63 -4.52
N ILE A 227 4.21 -14.47 -4.88
CA ILE A 227 3.75 -13.64 -6.00
C ILE A 227 4.86 -13.63 -7.04
N GLY A 228 4.53 -13.86 -8.30
CA GLY A 228 5.49 -13.86 -9.41
C GLY A 228 6.07 -15.22 -9.79
N GLY A 229 5.71 -16.28 -9.07
CA GLY A 229 6.20 -17.64 -9.35
C GLY A 229 6.40 -18.44 -8.08
N LYS A 230 7.21 -19.51 -8.16
CA LYS A 230 7.65 -20.31 -7.00
C LYS A 230 9.01 -19.80 -6.55
N GLY A 231 9.07 -19.20 -5.38
CA GLY A 231 10.32 -18.69 -4.82
C GLY A 231 10.97 -19.66 -3.83
N GLN A 232 12.20 -19.36 -3.48
CA GLN A 232 12.99 -20.02 -2.42
C GLN A 232 14.09 -19.06 -1.96
N GLY A 233 14.81 -19.42 -0.89
CA GLY A 233 15.97 -18.66 -0.43
C GLY A 233 15.63 -17.47 0.46
N ALA A 234 16.54 -16.51 0.49
CA ALA A 234 16.43 -15.35 1.38
C ALA A 234 15.32 -14.39 0.94
N VAL A 235 14.37 -14.11 1.84
CA VAL A 235 13.23 -13.23 1.60
C VAL A 235 12.95 -12.37 2.82
N THR A 236 12.51 -11.12 2.60
CA THR A 236 11.98 -10.23 3.63
C THR A 236 10.59 -9.76 3.23
N PHE A 237 9.64 -9.82 4.17
CA PHE A 237 8.24 -9.46 3.92
C PHE A 237 7.65 -8.78 5.15
N GLY A 238 6.64 -7.96 4.92
CA GLY A 238 5.91 -7.26 5.97
C GLY A 238 4.52 -7.83 6.21
N VAL A 239 4.08 -7.78 7.47
CA VAL A 239 2.74 -8.23 7.89
C VAL A 239 2.10 -7.16 8.77
N PRO A 240 0.87 -6.71 8.45
CA PRO A 240 0.12 -5.77 9.29
C PRO A 240 -0.62 -6.48 10.43
N PHE A 241 -0.81 -5.74 11.53
CA PHE A 241 -1.56 -6.18 12.70
C PHE A 241 -2.54 -5.11 13.14
N ASP A 242 -3.62 -5.53 13.80
CA ASP A 242 -4.59 -4.62 14.39
C ASP A 242 -4.06 -3.90 15.62
N GLN A 243 -4.60 -2.73 15.92
CA GLN A 243 -4.26 -1.99 17.14
C GLN A 243 -4.50 -2.86 18.37
N GLY A 244 -3.50 -2.95 19.25
CA GLY A 244 -3.53 -3.74 20.46
C GLY A 244 -3.28 -5.25 20.27
N GLU A 245 -3.17 -5.75 19.02
CA GLU A 245 -3.02 -7.18 18.71
C GLU A 245 -1.64 -7.73 19.07
N VAL A 246 -0.58 -6.99 18.78
CA VAL A 246 0.81 -7.39 19.05
C VAL A 246 1.51 -6.30 19.85
N LYS A 247 1.74 -6.58 21.13
CA LYS A 247 2.56 -5.73 22.02
C LYS A 247 3.95 -6.35 22.19
N ASP A 248 4.93 -5.52 22.48
CA ASP A 248 6.30 -5.97 22.70
C ASP A 248 6.38 -7.00 23.83
N ASN A 249 7.13 -8.08 23.57
CA ASN A 249 7.35 -9.20 24.50
C ASN A 249 6.13 -10.07 24.87
N ASP A 250 4.98 -9.88 24.25
CA ASP A 250 3.81 -10.72 24.52
C ASP A 250 3.82 -12.03 23.67
N TYR A 251 4.44 -11.98 22.47
CA TYR A 251 4.40 -13.06 21.50
C TYR A 251 5.79 -13.36 20.90
N ALA A 252 6.02 -14.64 20.59
CA ALA A 252 7.04 -15.10 19.65
C ALA A 252 6.36 -15.46 18.32
N PHE A 253 7.02 -15.16 17.20
CA PHE A 253 6.55 -15.58 15.88
C PHE A 253 7.23 -16.87 15.45
N VAL A 254 6.47 -17.76 14.83
CA VAL A 254 6.94 -19.02 14.26
C VAL A 254 6.49 -19.09 12.81
N LEU A 255 7.44 -19.32 11.91
CA LEU A 255 7.18 -19.55 10.51
C LEU A 255 7.27 -21.03 10.19
N LYS A 256 6.29 -21.58 9.50
CA LYS A 256 6.25 -22.97 9.08
C LYS A 256 6.04 -23.08 7.57
N THR A 257 6.61 -24.11 6.96
CA THR A 257 6.27 -24.49 5.59
C THR A 257 4.85 -25.01 5.51
N ASP A 258 4.31 -25.15 4.29
CA ASP A 258 3.04 -25.86 3.99
C ASP A 258 3.02 -27.32 4.50
N LYS A 259 4.19 -27.93 4.74
CA LYS A 259 4.36 -29.27 5.33
C LYS A 259 4.48 -29.26 6.85
N GLY A 260 4.44 -28.09 7.49
CA GLY A 260 4.51 -27.92 8.94
C GLY A 260 5.94 -27.86 9.53
N GLU A 261 6.99 -27.78 8.68
CA GLU A 261 8.37 -27.67 9.13
C GLU A 261 8.69 -26.25 9.58
N ASN A 262 9.37 -26.08 10.71
CA ASN A 262 9.76 -24.77 11.22
C ASN A 262 10.91 -24.16 10.41
N ILE A 263 10.77 -22.86 10.10
CA ILE A 263 11.78 -22.04 9.42
C ILE A 263 12.33 -20.99 10.40
N GLY A 264 13.64 -20.78 10.37
CA GLY A 264 14.28 -19.71 11.14
C GLY A 264 13.73 -18.34 10.73
N LEU A 265 13.46 -17.45 11.72
CA LEU A 265 12.80 -16.17 11.51
C LEU A 265 13.50 -15.05 12.26
N GLU A 266 13.76 -13.94 11.57
CA GLU A 266 14.17 -12.67 12.14
C GLU A 266 13.03 -11.67 12.04
N THR A 267 12.81 -10.84 13.07
CA THR A 267 11.70 -9.89 13.13
C THR A 267 12.19 -8.46 13.38
N ARG A 268 11.50 -7.47 12.75
CA ARG A 268 11.78 -6.05 12.94
C ARG A 268 10.50 -5.23 12.89
N ARG A 269 10.30 -4.30 13.84
CA ARG A 269 9.20 -3.33 13.83
C ARG A 269 9.38 -2.33 12.68
N LEU A 270 8.35 -2.15 11.84
CA LEU A 270 8.33 -1.14 10.78
C LEU A 270 7.48 0.08 11.16
N ALA A 271 6.35 -0.15 11.82
CA ALA A 271 5.45 0.90 12.27
C ALA A 271 4.68 0.48 13.52
N SER A 272 4.22 1.45 14.30
CA SER A 272 3.44 1.25 15.52
C SER A 272 2.13 2.03 15.47
N TRP A 273 1.10 1.50 16.12
CA TRP A 273 -0.11 2.24 16.43
C TRP A 273 0.15 3.26 17.55
N SER A 274 -0.78 4.19 17.74
CA SER A 274 -0.69 5.22 18.79
C SER A 274 -0.61 4.67 20.22
N ASP A 275 -1.04 3.42 20.46
CA ASP A 275 -0.91 2.71 21.74
C ASP A 275 0.41 1.94 21.89
N GLY A 276 1.34 2.06 20.95
CA GLY A 276 2.64 1.38 20.91
C GLY A 276 2.60 -0.06 20.42
N SER A 277 1.44 -0.64 20.12
CA SER A 277 1.34 -1.96 19.51
C SER A 277 1.83 -1.95 18.05
N ALA A 278 2.22 -3.11 17.52
CA ALA A 278 2.68 -3.22 16.13
C ALA A 278 1.57 -2.88 15.15
N LYS A 279 1.85 -1.94 14.23
CA LYS A 279 1.03 -1.72 13.02
C LYS A 279 1.58 -2.56 11.87
N TRP A 280 2.90 -2.53 11.68
CA TRP A 280 3.59 -3.34 10.67
C TRP A 280 4.86 -3.97 11.26
N GLN A 281 5.06 -5.25 10.95
CA GLN A 281 6.22 -6.02 11.36
C GLN A 281 6.88 -6.64 10.13
N ALA A 282 8.21 -6.45 9.98
CA ALA A 282 8.99 -7.14 8.98
C ALA A 282 9.49 -8.49 9.51
N PHE A 283 9.59 -9.45 8.61
CA PHE A 283 10.10 -10.78 8.84
C PHE A 283 11.13 -11.13 7.77
N THR A 284 12.28 -11.66 8.18
CA THR A 284 13.30 -12.17 7.26
C THR A 284 13.52 -13.65 7.52
N ALA A 285 13.55 -14.45 6.46
CA ALA A 285 13.72 -15.89 6.51
C ALA A 285 14.49 -16.40 5.28
N VAL A 286 15.05 -17.62 5.37
CA VAL A 286 15.58 -18.35 4.21
C VAL A 286 14.66 -19.55 3.98
N ILE A 287 13.86 -19.48 2.91
CA ILE A 287 12.83 -20.46 2.61
C ILE A 287 13.44 -21.63 1.83
N PRO A 288 13.24 -22.89 2.26
CA PRO A 288 13.72 -24.07 1.52
C PRO A 288 13.10 -24.20 0.13
N GLN A 289 13.77 -24.93 -0.74
CA GLN A 289 13.25 -25.26 -2.08
C GLN A 289 11.98 -26.12 -2.00
N GLY A 290 11.01 -25.84 -2.88
CA GLY A 290 9.80 -26.65 -3.02
C GLY A 290 8.72 -26.35 -1.99
N VAL A 291 8.76 -25.17 -1.35
CA VAL A 291 7.74 -24.65 -0.45
C VAL A 291 6.78 -23.77 -1.24
N ASP A 292 5.50 -24.16 -1.33
CA ASP A 292 4.49 -23.45 -2.10
C ASP A 292 3.85 -22.30 -1.30
N SER A 293 3.80 -22.40 0.02
CA SER A 293 3.30 -21.35 0.93
C SER A 293 3.89 -21.52 2.34
N CYS A 294 3.78 -20.47 3.14
CA CYS A 294 4.20 -20.49 4.54
C CYS A 294 3.04 -20.07 5.45
N ILE A 295 3.10 -20.50 6.71
CA ILE A 295 2.16 -20.10 7.76
C ILE A 295 2.93 -19.40 8.87
N LEU A 296 2.60 -18.14 9.12
CA LEU A 296 3.14 -17.35 10.22
C LEU A 296 2.18 -17.38 11.40
N SER A 297 2.62 -17.92 12.54
CA SER A 297 1.80 -18.05 13.74
C SER A 297 2.39 -17.23 14.89
N LYS A 298 1.50 -16.77 15.80
CA LYS A 298 1.84 -16.11 17.07
C LYS A 298 1.80 -17.14 18.20
N GLU A 299 2.88 -17.29 18.94
CA GLU A 299 2.91 -18.11 20.17
C GLU A 299 3.07 -17.21 21.39
N GLY A 300 2.13 -17.26 22.33
CA GLY A 300 2.21 -16.50 23.58
C GLY A 300 3.42 -16.89 24.42
N ILE A 301 4.20 -15.89 24.88
CA ILE A 301 5.35 -16.12 25.75
C ILE A 301 4.84 -16.37 27.18
N LYS A 302 4.99 -17.60 27.70
CA LYS A 302 4.71 -17.90 29.11
C LYS A 302 5.66 -17.12 30.01
N LYS A 303 5.13 -16.18 30.82
CA LYS A 303 5.90 -15.30 31.73
C LYS A 303 6.86 -16.00 32.72
N ASN A 304 6.86 -17.32 32.80
CA ASN A 304 7.66 -18.11 33.75
C ASN A 304 8.88 -18.85 33.18
N SER A 305 9.26 -18.64 31.92
CA SER A 305 10.48 -19.24 31.38
C SER A 305 11.68 -18.33 31.53
N LYS A 306 12.28 -18.28 32.74
CA LYS A 306 13.56 -17.58 32.98
C LYS A 306 14.76 -18.18 32.20
N ASN A 307 14.55 -19.18 31.36
CA ASN A 307 15.57 -19.86 30.56
C ASN A 307 14.96 -20.33 29.23
N ARG A 308 14.68 -19.44 28.30
CA ARG A 308 14.80 -19.78 26.89
C ARG A 308 16.05 -19.07 26.36
N LYS A 309 17.20 -19.70 26.49
CA LYS A 309 18.13 -19.78 25.37
C LYS A 309 17.24 -20.19 24.20
N THR A 310 17.07 -19.29 23.19
CA THR A 310 16.71 -19.69 21.84
C THR A 310 17.40 -21.04 21.65
N LYS A 311 16.65 -22.11 21.31
CA LYS A 311 17.28 -23.36 20.87
C LYS A 311 18.19 -22.91 19.72
N GLU A 312 19.46 -22.72 20.03
CA GLU A 312 20.50 -22.69 19.04
C GLU A 312 20.34 -24.06 18.36
N TYR A 313 19.75 -24.04 17.19
CA TYR A 313 19.91 -25.14 16.27
C TYR A 313 21.41 -25.31 16.19
N GLY A 314 21.93 -26.51 16.57
CA GLY A 314 23.34 -26.78 16.74
C GLY A 314 24.16 -26.12 15.66
N GLU A 315 25.38 -25.67 15.97
CA GLU A 315 26.32 -25.02 15.07
C GLU A 315 26.59 -25.89 13.82
N VAL A 316 25.60 -26.00 12.94
CA VAL A 316 25.83 -26.26 11.53
C VAL A 316 26.32 -24.94 11.00
N SER A 317 27.58 -24.91 10.51
CA SER A 317 28.14 -23.78 9.76
C SER A 317 27.19 -23.53 8.58
N LEU A 318 26.21 -22.66 8.78
CA LEU A 318 25.27 -22.30 7.73
C LEU A 318 26.06 -21.47 6.71
N ALA A 319 25.97 -21.84 5.44
CA ALA A 319 26.54 -21.04 4.38
C ALA A 319 26.04 -19.59 4.47
N GLU A 320 26.95 -18.63 4.36
CA GLU A 320 26.62 -17.20 4.28
C GLU A 320 27.26 -16.63 3.03
N GLY A 321 26.55 -15.73 2.33
CA GLY A 321 27.05 -15.05 1.15
C GLY A 321 28.24 -14.17 1.51
N VAL A 322 29.27 -14.19 0.66
CA VAL A 322 30.45 -13.32 0.78
C VAL A 322 30.34 -12.21 -0.24
N ILE A 323 30.50 -10.97 0.22
CA ILE A 323 30.55 -9.80 -0.68
C ILE A 323 31.90 -9.82 -1.38
N PRO A 324 31.97 -10.04 -2.72
CA PRO A 324 33.25 -9.98 -3.43
C PRO A 324 33.87 -8.59 -3.34
N PRO A 325 35.18 -8.43 -3.33
CA PRO A 325 35.82 -7.13 -3.45
C PRO A 325 35.32 -6.40 -4.70
N PHE A 326 34.95 -5.13 -4.53
CA PHE A 326 34.38 -4.35 -5.63
C PHE A 326 34.90 -2.92 -5.68
N THR A 327 34.76 -2.28 -6.86
CA THR A 327 34.98 -0.85 -7.09
C THR A 327 33.83 -0.28 -7.90
N VAL A 328 33.53 1.02 -7.72
CA VAL A 328 32.47 1.76 -8.45
C VAL A 328 33.14 2.70 -9.43
N THR A 329 32.67 2.72 -10.67
CA THR A 329 33.13 3.63 -11.73
C THR A 329 31.98 4.50 -12.19
N LEU A 330 32.17 5.82 -12.18
CA LEU A 330 31.26 6.83 -12.73
C LEU A 330 31.99 7.69 -13.73
N ASN A 331 31.50 7.77 -14.97
CA ASN A 331 32.08 8.57 -16.05
C ASN A 331 33.58 8.33 -16.25
N ASN A 332 34.00 7.04 -16.33
CA ASN A 332 35.39 6.59 -16.47
C ASN A 332 36.31 6.92 -15.28
N LYS A 333 35.77 7.32 -14.13
CA LYS A 333 36.54 7.58 -12.89
C LYS A 333 36.13 6.58 -11.81
N GLU A 334 37.10 5.99 -11.14
CA GLU A 334 36.87 5.18 -9.96
C GLU A 334 36.42 6.09 -8.78
N CYS A 335 35.29 5.78 -8.20
CA CYS A 335 34.71 6.52 -7.07
C CYS A 335 35.14 5.86 -5.76
N PRO A 336 35.76 6.59 -4.83
CA PRO A 336 36.18 6.02 -3.55
C PRO A 336 34.98 5.69 -2.67
N ILE A 337 35.11 4.61 -1.89
CA ILE A 337 34.22 4.36 -0.75
C ILE A 337 34.73 5.24 0.40
N VAL A 338 33.91 6.21 0.80
CA VAL A 338 34.22 7.18 1.88
C VAL A 338 33.95 6.57 3.25
N GLU A 339 32.88 5.77 3.35
CA GLU A 339 32.47 5.14 4.62
C GLU A 339 31.96 3.71 4.37
N HIS A 340 32.24 2.82 5.32
CA HIS A 340 31.65 1.49 5.40
C HIS A 340 31.25 1.18 6.84
N ILE A 341 29.96 0.87 7.03
CA ILE A 341 29.41 0.47 8.33
C ILE A 341 28.59 -0.83 8.21
N VAL A 342 28.49 -1.56 9.30
CA VAL A 342 27.46 -2.58 9.48
C VAL A 342 26.22 -1.90 10.02
N GLU A 343 25.29 -1.52 9.11
CA GLU A 343 24.08 -0.77 9.43
C GLU A 343 23.12 -1.58 10.33
N ARG A 344 23.05 -2.90 10.08
CA ARG A 344 22.21 -3.83 10.85
C ARG A 344 22.82 -5.21 10.89
N LYS A 345 22.80 -5.85 12.07
CA LYS A 345 23.18 -7.25 12.26
C LYS A 345 22.10 -7.99 13.03
N GLY A 346 21.33 -8.79 12.32
CA GLY A 346 20.26 -9.64 12.86
C GLY A 346 20.70 -11.09 13.08
N ASN A 347 19.73 -11.93 13.42
CA ASN A 347 19.97 -13.37 13.60
C ASN A 347 20.15 -14.10 12.25
N ILE A 348 19.51 -13.61 11.20
CA ILE A 348 19.51 -14.20 9.85
C ILE A 348 20.19 -13.26 8.86
N SER A 349 19.92 -11.95 8.88
CA SER A 349 20.45 -10.99 7.93
C SER A 349 21.52 -10.09 8.52
N THR A 350 22.52 -9.74 7.72
CA THR A 350 23.48 -8.66 7.98
C THR A 350 23.43 -7.65 6.84
N VAL A 351 23.40 -6.36 7.16
CA VAL A 351 23.35 -5.27 6.17
C VAL A 351 24.60 -4.43 6.30
N HIS A 352 25.40 -4.40 5.24
CA HIS A 352 26.55 -3.53 5.10
C HIS A 352 26.16 -2.30 4.28
N LYS A 353 26.49 -1.11 4.74
CA LYS A 353 26.28 0.15 4.02
C LYS A 353 27.60 0.76 3.66
N PHE A 354 27.77 1.10 2.38
CA PHE A 354 28.92 1.78 1.81
C PHE A 354 28.44 3.10 1.20
N THR A 355 29.14 4.19 1.49
CA THR A 355 28.82 5.52 0.93
C THR A 355 30.00 6.08 0.17
N GLY A 356 29.73 6.73 -0.93
CA GLY A 356 30.65 7.57 -1.71
C GLY A 356 29.96 8.89 -2.05
N ASP A 357 30.64 9.77 -2.78
CA ASP A 357 30.11 11.11 -3.09
C ASP A 357 28.81 11.07 -3.90
N ASN A 358 28.72 10.14 -4.88
CA ASN A 358 27.57 10.03 -5.78
C ASN A 358 26.80 8.71 -5.62
N PHE A 359 27.04 7.93 -4.58
CA PHE A 359 26.34 6.68 -4.39
C PHE A 359 26.16 6.26 -2.93
N VAL A 360 25.12 5.47 -2.71
CA VAL A 360 24.95 4.65 -1.51
C VAL A 360 24.74 3.20 -1.93
N ILE A 361 25.46 2.26 -1.28
CA ILE A 361 25.33 0.83 -1.53
C ILE A 361 24.93 0.13 -0.24
N ARG A 362 23.91 -0.73 -0.30
CA ARG A 362 23.60 -1.71 0.75
C ARG A 362 23.81 -3.12 0.24
N ALA A 363 24.64 -3.91 0.92
CA ALA A 363 24.83 -5.31 0.65
C ALA A 363 24.25 -6.14 1.79
N TYR A 364 23.31 -7.01 1.46
CA TYR A 364 22.62 -7.91 2.39
C TYR A 364 23.18 -9.30 2.23
N THR A 365 23.64 -9.89 3.34
CA THR A 365 24.03 -11.29 3.46
C THR A 365 23.07 -12.04 4.39
N TYR A 366 22.93 -13.36 4.20
CA TYR A 366 21.96 -14.16 4.92
C TYR A 366 22.58 -15.47 5.39
N LYS A 367 22.42 -15.81 6.67
CA LYS A 367 22.80 -17.13 7.20
C LYS A 367 21.90 -18.20 6.60
N GLY A 368 22.47 -19.21 6.00
CA GLY A 368 21.76 -20.29 5.31
C GLY A 368 21.56 -20.08 3.82
N SER A 369 22.08 -18.98 3.25
CA SER A 369 22.06 -18.69 1.81
C SER A 369 23.41 -18.13 1.37
N LYS A 370 23.87 -18.49 0.16
CA LYS A 370 25.03 -17.86 -0.49
C LYS A 370 24.69 -16.57 -1.21
N GLN A 371 23.42 -16.21 -1.27
CA GLN A 371 22.95 -15.00 -1.93
C GLN A 371 23.47 -13.75 -1.23
N VAL A 372 23.92 -12.79 -2.03
CA VAL A 372 24.09 -11.39 -1.63
C VAL A 372 23.15 -10.54 -2.46
N LYS A 373 22.27 -9.77 -1.80
CA LYS A 373 21.47 -8.71 -2.45
C LYS A 373 22.27 -7.41 -2.34
N PHE A 374 22.72 -6.88 -3.47
CA PHE A 374 23.54 -5.70 -3.56
C PHE A 374 22.73 -4.57 -4.20
N VAL A 375 22.39 -3.55 -3.41
CA VAL A 375 21.52 -2.43 -3.80
C VAL A 375 22.37 -1.19 -3.97
N HIS A 376 22.51 -0.69 -5.19
CA HIS A 376 23.24 0.52 -5.52
C HIS A 376 22.25 1.65 -5.84
N THR A 377 22.41 2.80 -5.17
CA THR A 377 21.67 4.03 -5.44
C THR A 377 22.63 5.08 -5.98
N LEU A 378 22.42 5.51 -7.22
CA LEU A 378 23.09 6.68 -7.81
C LEU A 378 22.45 7.95 -7.25
N LEU A 379 23.27 8.95 -6.91
CA LEU A 379 22.86 10.29 -6.50
C LEU A 379 23.34 11.30 -7.55
N VAL A 380 22.44 12.05 -8.17
CA VAL A 380 22.78 13.02 -9.20
C VAL A 380 23.07 14.37 -8.55
N ASP A 381 24.36 14.70 -8.42
CA ASP A 381 24.80 16.00 -7.88
C ASP A 381 24.82 17.11 -8.97
N SER A 382 25.25 18.29 -8.61
CA SER A 382 25.34 19.45 -9.53
C SER A 382 26.37 19.25 -10.64
N ILE A 383 27.41 18.46 -10.38
CA ILE A 383 28.47 18.17 -11.35
C ILE A 383 27.96 17.17 -12.39
N LEU A 384 27.41 16.05 -11.94
CA LEU A 384 26.85 15.03 -12.81
C LEU A 384 25.67 15.57 -13.63
N ASN A 385 24.79 16.40 -13.03
CA ASN A 385 23.70 17.08 -13.73
C ASN A 385 24.22 17.93 -14.90
N LYS A 386 25.41 18.55 -14.78
CA LYS A 386 26.03 19.37 -15.82
C LYS A 386 26.80 18.54 -16.87
N GLU A 387 27.55 17.52 -16.43
CA GLU A 387 28.43 16.72 -17.28
C GLU A 387 27.72 15.60 -18.04
N GLY A 388 26.53 15.20 -17.58
CA GLY A 388 25.81 14.04 -18.09
C GLY A 388 26.35 12.71 -17.55
N LEU A 389 25.62 11.62 -17.82
CA LEU A 389 25.98 10.26 -17.44
C LEU A 389 26.52 9.50 -18.65
N LYS A 390 27.79 9.06 -18.59
CA LYS A 390 28.46 8.31 -19.65
C LYS A 390 28.64 6.84 -19.30
N GLU A 391 28.86 6.56 -18.03
CA GLU A 391 29.05 5.22 -17.50
C GLU A 391 28.72 5.20 -16.03
N LEU A 392 28.07 4.11 -15.59
CA LEU A 392 27.95 3.72 -14.19
C LEU A 392 28.16 2.22 -14.10
N SER A 393 29.29 1.78 -13.53
CA SER A 393 29.67 0.38 -13.48
C SER A 393 30.16 -0.03 -12.10
N ILE A 394 29.91 -1.29 -11.74
CA ILE A 394 30.44 -1.92 -10.54
C ILE A 394 31.28 -3.12 -10.99
N ARG A 395 32.57 -3.11 -10.62
CA ARG A 395 33.54 -4.17 -10.94
C ARG A 395 33.77 -5.04 -9.73
N PHE A 396 33.42 -6.30 -9.82
CA PHE A 396 33.66 -7.32 -8.81
C PHE A 396 34.88 -8.19 -9.18
N LYS A 397 35.68 -8.59 -8.19
CA LYS A 397 36.78 -9.54 -8.39
C LYS A 397 36.33 -10.93 -7.98
N VAL A 398 36.52 -11.91 -8.88
CA VAL A 398 36.20 -13.31 -8.67
C VAL A 398 37.46 -14.16 -8.84
N PRO A 399 37.93 -14.92 -7.83
CA PRO A 399 39.05 -15.80 -7.96
C PRO A 399 38.75 -16.93 -8.95
N MET A 400 39.79 -17.36 -9.72
CA MET A 400 39.67 -18.40 -10.74
C MET A 400 40.70 -19.50 -10.47
N HIS A 401 40.25 -20.75 -10.57
CA HIS A 401 41.04 -21.93 -10.29
C HIS A 401 41.12 -22.84 -11.52
N GLY A 402 41.91 -23.89 -11.45
CA GLY A 402 42.04 -24.89 -12.51
C GLY A 402 42.59 -24.34 -13.83
N GLU A 403 42.61 -25.20 -14.84
CA GLU A 403 43.15 -24.90 -16.16
C GLU A 403 42.14 -24.13 -17.04
N ALA A 404 42.63 -23.39 -18.04
CA ALA A 404 41.79 -22.55 -18.90
C ALA A 404 40.65 -23.31 -19.63
N PHE A 405 40.84 -24.61 -19.90
CA PHE A 405 39.80 -25.45 -20.52
C PHE A 405 38.70 -25.88 -19.57
N GLU A 406 38.91 -25.78 -18.26
CA GLU A 406 37.90 -26.04 -17.23
C GLU A 406 37.06 -24.79 -16.94
N ARG A 407 37.54 -23.60 -17.29
CA ARG A 407 36.91 -22.31 -17.03
C ARG A 407 35.88 -21.95 -18.09
N TYR A 408 34.79 -21.28 -17.67
CA TYR A 408 33.70 -20.91 -18.55
C TYR A 408 32.97 -19.63 -18.12
N VAL A 409 32.31 -19.01 -19.10
CA VAL A 409 31.34 -17.93 -18.90
C VAL A 409 30.03 -18.37 -19.57
N LYS A 410 28.91 -18.15 -18.88
CA LYS A 410 27.57 -18.42 -19.39
C LYS A 410 26.68 -17.19 -19.15
N PHE A 411 25.97 -16.72 -20.18
CA PHE A 411 24.98 -15.65 -20.08
C PHE A 411 23.58 -16.25 -20.21
N ASP A 412 22.68 -15.88 -19.26
CA ASP A 412 21.34 -16.46 -19.13
C ASP A 412 21.38 -18.00 -19.19
N ASP A 413 20.42 -18.62 -19.88
CA ASP A 413 20.39 -20.07 -20.14
C ASP A 413 21.03 -20.45 -21.49
N ARG A 414 21.86 -19.55 -22.04
CA ARG A 414 22.53 -19.74 -23.31
C ARG A 414 23.75 -20.67 -23.17
N SER A 415 24.30 -21.05 -24.30
CA SER A 415 25.42 -21.98 -24.33
C SER A 415 26.59 -21.53 -23.49
N ARG A 416 27.14 -22.47 -22.72
CA ARG A 416 28.38 -22.30 -21.97
C ARG A 416 29.52 -22.04 -22.92
N MET A 417 30.23 -20.93 -22.73
CA MET A 417 31.40 -20.55 -23.50
C MET A 417 32.69 -20.85 -22.72
N SER A 418 33.49 -21.80 -23.17
CA SER A 418 34.78 -22.14 -22.54
C SER A 418 35.82 -21.07 -22.78
N VAL A 419 36.66 -20.77 -21.79
CA VAL A 419 37.83 -19.90 -21.89
C VAL A 419 38.84 -20.49 -22.89
N GLN A 420 39.01 -21.79 -22.87
CA GLN A 420 39.74 -22.53 -23.90
C GLN A 420 38.87 -23.67 -24.42
N PRO A 421 38.51 -23.70 -25.72
CA PRO A 421 37.74 -24.81 -26.24
C PRO A 421 38.52 -26.12 -26.16
N LEU A 422 37.87 -27.18 -25.74
CA LEU A 422 38.41 -28.53 -25.86
C LEU A 422 38.37 -28.94 -27.34
N ILE A 423 39.48 -29.35 -27.87
CA ILE A 423 39.55 -30.00 -29.19
C ILE A 423 39.00 -31.41 -29.01
N SER A 424 37.73 -31.58 -29.20
CA SER A 424 37.18 -32.94 -29.22
C SER A 424 36.36 -33.10 -30.50
N ARG A 425 36.66 -34.13 -31.20
CA ARG A 425 35.76 -35.06 -31.95
C ARG A 425 36.54 -35.92 -32.91
N ARG A 426 37.87 -35.73 -33.01
CA ARG A 426 38.68 -36.82 -33.51
C ARG A 426 39.61 -37.21 -32.36
N PRO A 427 39.72 -38.51 -32.01
CA PRO A 427 40.72 -38.95 -31.08
C PRO A 427 42.08 -38.51 -31.67
N ILE A 428 42.68 -37.50 -31.04
CA ILE A 428 44.09 -37.24 -31.25
C ILE A 428 44.73 -38.48 -30.68
N ASP A 429 45.42 -39.22 -31.52
CA ASP A 429 46.19 -40.37 -31.11
C ASP A 429 47.23 -39.88 -30.10
N MET A 430 46.96 -40.03 -28.81
CA MET A 430 47.75 -39.50 -27.71
C MET A 430 49.09 -40.21 -27.63
N GLU A 431 49.24 -41.38 -28.29
CA GLU A 431 50.52 -42.13 -28.40
C GLU A 431 51.44 -41.52 -29.45
N LYS A 432 50.93 -40.70 -30.36
CA LYS A 432 51.75 -40.08 -31.44
C LYS A 432 51.83 -38.56 -31.29
N LYS A 433 51.99 -38.03 -30.09
CA LYS A 433 52.25 -36.61 -29.88
C LYS A 433 53.59 -36.20 -30.43
N ASP A 434 53.61 -35.71 -31.65
CA ASP A 434 54.81 -35.06 -32.20
C ASP A 434 54.85 -33.56 -31.77
N ASN A 435 55.98 -32.92 -31.86
CA ASN A 435 56.20 -31.53 -31.49
C ASN A 435 55.30 -30.59 -32.25
N LYS A 436 54.90 -30.89 -33.48
CA LYS A 436 53.99 -30.10 -34.30
C LYS A 436 52.58 -30.14 -33.79
N THR A 437 52.08 -31.27 -33.27
CA THR A 437 50.79 -31.39 -32.63
C THR A 437 50.72 -30.58 -31.31
N LEU A 438 51.82 -30.57 -30.54
CA LEU A 438 51.92 -29.78 -29.32
C LEU A 438 51.95 -28.28 -29.60
N GLU A 439 52.66 -27.83 -30.65
CA GLU A 439 52.68 -26.45 -31.14
C GLU A 439 51.30 -26.03 -31.61
N THR A 440 50.58 -26.85 -32.36
CA THR A 440 49.20 -26.58 -32.80
C THR A 440 48.23 -26.45 -31.62
N LEU A 441 48.34 -27.25 -30.60
CA LEU A 441 47.58 -27.16 -29.36
C LEU A 441 47.88 -25.85 -28.59
N GLY A 442 49.16 -25.39 -28.63
CA GLY A 442 49.57 -24.11 -28.05
C GLY A 442 49.00 -22.89 -28.77
N GLN A 443 48.56 -23.04 -30.02
CA GLN A 443 48.00 -21.97 -30.86
C GLN A 443 46.46 -21.84 -30.76
N ILE A 444 45.78 -22.71 -29.97
CA ILE A 444 44.34 -22.62 -29.78
C ILE A 444 43.99 -21.32 -29.08
N ALA A 445 42.99 -20.63 -29.63
CA ALA A 445 42.51 -19.37 -29.08
C ALA A 445 42.02 -19.56 -27.62
N LYS A 446 42.58 -18.75 -26.72
CA LYS A 446 42.14 -18.63 -25.33
C LYS A 446 41.37 -17.33 -25.19
N TRP A 447 40.11 -17.43 -24.81
CA TRP A 447 39.25 -16.28 -24.67
C TRP A 447 39.43 -15.66 -23.28
N ASP A 448 39.54 -14.33 -23.21
CA ASP A 448 39.84 -13.60 -21.98
C ASP A 448 38.71 -12.65 -21.56
N GLY A 449 37.99 -12.14 -22.56
CA GLY A 449 36.87 -11.23 -22.34
C GLY A 449 35.56 -11.75 -22.94
N PHE A 450 34.46 -11.55 -22.23
CA PHE A 450 33.11 -11.89 -22.65
C PHE A 450 32.16 -10.75 -22.27
N ARG A 451 31.19 -10.44 -23.12
CA ARG A 451 30.26 -9.31 -22.86
C ARG A 451 28.86 -9.60 -23.40
N LEU A 452 27.87 -9.33 -22.56
CA LEU A 452 26.46 -9.23 -22.92
C LEU A 452 26.05 -7.76 -22.85
N SER A 453 25.55 -7.18 -23.94
CA SER A 453 25.07 -5.80 -24.00
C SER A 453 23.61 -5.73 -24.43
N GLN A 454 22.79 -5.00 -23.69
CA GLN A 454 21.39 -4.66 -23.99
C GLN A 454 21.32 -3.13 -24.12
N LEU A 455 21.41 -2.60 -25.34
CA LEU A 455 21.50 -1.16 -25.60
C LEU A 455 20.17 -0.55 -26.07
N SER A 456 19.15 -1.38 -26.25
CA SER A 456 17.77 -0.98 -26.57
C SER A 456 16.80 -1.93 -25.89
N PRO A 457 15.51 -1.61 -25.81
CA PRO A 457 14.54 -2.50 -25.15
C PRO A 457 14.35 -3.84 -25.86
N ASN A 458 14.71 -3.94 -27.13
CA ASN A 458 14.47 -5.11 -27.97
C ASN A 458 15.72 -5.55 -28.78
N GLY A 459 16.87 -5.55 -28.14
CA GLY A 459 18.11 -5.99 -28.82
C GLY A 459 19.26 -6.21 -27.85
N TYR A 460 19.73 -7.45 -27.69
CA TYR A 460 20.97 -7.74 -26.99
C TYR A 460 21.96 -8.46 -27.90
N SER A 461 23.26 -8.33 -27.59
CA SER A 461 24.34 -9.08 -28.23
C SER A 461 25.28 -9.67 -27.20
N ILE A 462 25.78 -10.91 -27.48
CA ILE A 462 26.86 -11.54 -26.71
C ILE A 462 28.12 -11.61 -27.60
N ARG A 463 29.22 -11.11 -27.06
CA ARG A 463 30.50 -11.01 -27.76
C ARG A 463 31.63 -11.58 -26.90
N LYS A 464 32.74 -12.01 -27.53
CA LYS A 464 33.94 -12.45 -26.83
C LYS A 464 35.22 -11.94 -27.54
N ARG A 465 36.32 -11.88 -26.80
CA ARG A 465 37.66 -11.46 -27.32
C ARG A 465 38.79 -12.22 -26.64
N THR A 466 39.93 -12.29 -27.30
CA THR A 466 41.11 -13.05 -26.81
C THR A 466 42.02 -12.24 -25.89
N THR A 467 42.04 -10.90 -26.01
CA THR A 467 42.80 -10.01 -25.13
C THR A 467 42.06 -8.71 -24.96
N SER A 468 42.46 -7.84 -24.02
CA SER A 468 41.85 -6.53 -23.79
C SER A 468 41.90 -5.56 -24.96
N ILE A 469 42.87 -5.77 -25.88
CA ILE A 469 43.06 -4.95 -27.08
C ILE A 469 42.58 -5.63 -28.38
N SER A 470 42.11 -6.89 -28.32
CA SER A 470 41.54 -7.59 -29.47
C SER A 470 40.13 -7.11 -29.79
N PRO A 471 39.73 -7.14 -31.09
CA PRO A 471 38.35 -6.83 -31.44
C PRO A 471 37.37 -7.81 -30.84
N TRP A 472 36.18 -7.35 -30.56
CA TRP A 472 35.08 -8.18 -30.12
C TRP A 472 34.51 -9.01 -31.27
N ILE A 473 34.26 -10.27 -31.04
CA ILE A 473 33.65 -11.20 -31.99
C ILE A 473 32.22 -11.52 -31.49
N GLY A 474 31.22 -11.26 -32.33
CA GLY A 474 29.81 -11.60 -32.06
C GLY A 474 29.59 -13.11 -32.01
N THR A 475 28.79 -13.57 -31.08
CA THR A 475 28.47 -14.99 -30.91
C THR A 475 26.96 -15.27 -30.92
N ILE A 476 26.16 -14.46 -30.23
CA ILE A 476 24.72 -14.62 -30.08
C ILE A 476 24.07 -13.22 -30.10
N GLU A 477 22.90 -13.13 -30.72
CA GLU A 477 22.01 -11.96 -30.67
C GLU A 477 20.60 -12.41 -30.31
N GLY A 478 19.83 -11.52 -29.74
CA GLY A 478 18.46 -11.80 -29.38
C GLY A 478 17.69 -10.56 -28.97
N ASN A 479 16.45 -10.73 -28.55
CA ASN A 479 15.54 -9.63 -28.27
C ASN A 479 15.80 -9.05 -26.87
N ARG A 480 15.54 -9.82 -25.82
CA ARG A 480 15.63 -9.41 -24.41
C ARG A 480 16.41 -10.44 -23.59
N SER A 481 17.36 -9.97 -22.78
CA SER A 481 18.15 -10.83 -21.90
C SER A 481 17.66 -10.71 -20.46
N GLY A 482 17.71 -11.80 -19.69
CA GLY A 482 17.43 -11.83 -18.25
C GLY A 482 18.49 -11.14 -17.39
N GLY A 483 19.63 -10.73 -17.98
CA GLY A 483 20.67 -9.99 -17.28
C GLY A 483 21.47 -10.83 -16.29
N ARG A 484 21.79 -12.08 -16.63
CA ARG A 484 22.54 -13.01 -15.82
C ARG A 484 23.89 -13.36 -16.45
N VAL A 485 24.94 -13.37 -15.65
CA VAL A 485 26.25 -13.96 -16.00
C VAL A 485 26.70 -14.92 -14.92
N GLU A 486 27.15 -16.08 -15.33
CA GLU A 486 27.81 -17.09 -14.50
C GLU A 486 29.26 -17.25 -14.98
N ILE A 487 30.17 -17.10 -14.05
CA ILE A 487 31.58 -17.42 -14.26
C ILE A 487 31.99 -18.58 -13.36
N GLY A 488 32.61 -19.60 -13.89
CA GLY A 488 32.98 -20.79 -13.14
C GLY A 488 34.22 -21.49 -13.68
N ASP A 489 34.74 -22.40 -12.85
CA ASP A 489 35.91 -23.26 -13.07
C ASP A 489 35.62 -24.69 -12.56
N SER A 490 36.71 -25.49 -12.34
CA SER A 490 36.58 -26.85 -11.80
C SER A 490 36.23 -26.93 -10.31
N VAL A 491 36.33 -25.81 -9.57
CA VAL A 491 36.17 -25.75 -8.11
C VAL A 491 34.85 -25.08 -7.73
N SER A 492 34.53 -23.96 -8.41
CA SER A 492 33.40 -23.10 -8.02
C SER A 492 32.77 -22.35 -9.19
N SER A 493 31.60 -21.81 -8.98
CA SER A 493 31.00 -20.80 -9.87
C SER A 493 30.37 -19.65 -9.06
N THR A 494 30.39 -18.47 -9.66
CA THR A 494 29.74 -17.27 -9.12
C THR A 494 28.78 -16.71 -10.17
N VAL A 495 27.57 -16.41 -9.73
CA VAL A 495 26.51 -15.87 -10.59
C VAL A 495 26.26 -14.42 -10.21
N PHE A 496 26.13 -13.55 -11.19
CA PHE A 496 25.65 -12.18 -11.04
C PHE A 496 24.39 -11.99 -11.88
N ARG A 497 23.38 -11.36 -11.32
CA ARG A 497 22.15 -10.99 -12.01
C ARG A 497 21.80 -9.55 -11.71
N LEU A 498 21.64 -8.73 -12.74
CA LEU A 498 21.08 -7.39 -12.62
C LEU A 498 19.55 -7.46 -12.78
N LYS A 499 18.81 -7.08 -11.75
CA LYS A 499 17.34 -6.99 -11.82
C LYS A 499 16.93 -5.94 -12.86
N ASP A 500 15.85 -6.21 -13.59
CA ASP A 500 15.28 -5.34 -14.63
C ASP A 500 16.32 -4.93 -15.72
N PHE A 501 17.19 -5.88 -16.11
CA PHE A 501 18.33 -5.65 -16.98
C PHE A 501 17.95 -5.03 -18.33
N TRP A 502 17.00 -5.63 -19.06
CA TRP A 502 16.57 -5.13 -20.35
C TRP A 502 15.60 -3.94 -20.22
N GLN A 503 14.80 -3.88 -19.15
CA GLN A 503 13.87 -2.78 -18.89
C GLN A 503 14.63 -1.47 -18.59
N SER A 504 15.74 -1.56 -17.87
CA SER A 504 16.60 -0.42 -17.48
C SER A 504 17.77 -0.20 -18.44
N TYR A 505 17.61 -0.59 -19.72
CA TYR A 505 18.66 -0.33 -20.70
C TYR A 505 19.12 1.15 -20.68
N PRO A 506 20.37 1.45 -21.08
CA PRO A 506 21.41 0.59 -21.62
C PRO A 506 22.23 -0.09 -20.51
N SER A 507 22.25 -1.41 -20.51
CA SER A 507 22.94 -2.21 -19.47
C SER A 507 23.92 -3.20 -20.10
N THR A 508 25.00 -3.53 -19.35
CA THR A 508 26.02 -4.46 -19.84
C THR A 508 26.53 -5.34 -18.70
N LEU A 509 26.72 -6.64 -18.98
CA LEU A 509 27.46 -7.57 -18.12
C LEU A 509 28.73 -7.99 -18.86
N GLN A 510 29.92 -7.75 -18.28
CA GLN A 510 31.18 -8.07 -18.88
C GLN A 510 32.07 -8.89 -17.94
N VAL A 511 32.82 -9.84 -18.49
CA VAL A 511 33.87 -10.59 -17.81
C VAL A 511 35.18 -10.30 -18.50
N ASP A 512 36.18 -9.82 -17.78
CA ASP A 512 37.54 -9.62 -18.25
C ASP A 512 38.53 -10.40 -17.39
N GLY A 513 39.64 -10.85 -17.98
CA GLY A 513 40.73 -11.56 -17.29
C GLY A 513 40.37 -13.01 -16.93
N ALA A 514 39.46 -13.66 -17.67
CA ALA A 514 39.04 -15.03 -17.39
C ALA A 514 40.17 -16.08 -17.44
N ARG A 515 41.30 -15.73 -18.06
CA ARG A 515 42.54 -16.54 -18.14
C ARG A 515 43.42 -16.42 -16.90
N GLY A 516 43.35 -15.31 -16.17
CA GLY A 516 44.15 -15.00 -14.98
C GLY A 516 43.70 -15.74 -13.73
N ASP A 517 44.40 -15.56 -12.61
CA ASP A 517 44.08 -16.13 -11.31
C ASP A 517 42.84 -15.43 -10.65
N SER A 518 42.41 -14.31 -11.23
CA SER A 518 41.24 -13.58 -10.85
C SER A 518 40.62 -12.92 -12.09
N ALA A 519 39.30 -13.11 -12.28
CA ALA A 519 38.52 -12.42 -13.28
C ALA A 519 37.83 -11.21 -12.68
N SER A 520 37.56 -10.23 -13.54
CA SER A 520 36.70 -9.09 -13.21
C SER A 520 35.32 -9.28 -13.82
N VAL A 521 34.26 -9.30 -13.00
CA VAL A 521 32.86 -9.20 -13.47
C VAL A 521 32.42 -7.76 -13.33
N ILE A 522 32.11 -7.13 -14.46
CA ILE A 522 31.70 -5.72 -14.54
C ILE A 522 30.20 -5.68 -14.83
N VAL A 523 29.44 -5.15 -13.90
CA VAL A 523 27.99 -4.89 -14.04
C VAL A 523 27.84 -3.40 -14.34
N SER A 524 27.57 -3.06 -15.61
CA SER A 524 27.31 -1.67 -16.00
C SER A 524 25.81 -1.40 -15.91
N LEU A 525 25.45 -0.59 -14.94
CA LEU A 525 24.06 -0.12 -14.69
C LEU A 525 23.67 0.88 -15.78
N TYR A 526 24.62 1.71 -16.23
CA TYR A 526 24.56 2.49 -17.45
C TYR A 526 25.78 2.15 -18.29
N SER A 527 25.55 1.60 -19.48
CA SER A 527 26.62 1.01 -20.32
C SER A 527 27.51 2.08 -20.94
N PRO A 528 28.85 1.91 -20.89
CA PRO A 528 29.78 2.78 -21.62
C PRO A 528 29.71 2.59 -23.15
N GLU A 529 28.97 1.61 -23.66
CA GLU A 529 28.73 1.43 -25.11
C GLU A 529 27.54 2.28 -25.61
N ALA A 530 26.78 2.89 -24.70
CA ALA A 530 25.65 3.77 -25.03
C ALA A 530 26.12 5.22 -25.26
N GLU A 531 25.25 6.00 -25.92
CA GLU A 531 25.41 7.45 -25.98
C GLU A 531 25.32 8.07 -24.58
N PRO A 532 26.13 9.11 -24.31
CA PRO A 532 26.02 9.84 -23.03
C PRO A 532 24.64 10.39 -22.81
N PHE A 533 24.09 10.20 -21.60
CA PHE A 533 22.81 10.74 -21.20
C PHE A 533 22.95 12.22 -20.78
N CYS A 534 22.15 13.10 -21.37
CA CYS A 534 22.12 14.53 -21.07
C CYS A 534 20.94 14.83 -20.12
N PHE A 535 21.19 15.50 -18.99
CA PHE A 535 20.15 15.91 -18.03
C PHE A 535 19.49 17.25 -18.38
N ALA A 536 19.94 17.93 -19.42
CA ALA A 536 19.40 19.23 -19.77
C ALA A 536 17.93 19.15 -20.17
N HIS A 537 17.15 20.09 -19.68
CA HIS A 537 15.82 20.38 -20.22
C HIS A 537 16.02 21.28 -21.43
N TYR A 538 15.61 20.86 -22.62
CA TYR A 538 15.87 21.57 -23.88
C TYR A 538 14.79 22.58 -24.24
N ASP A 539 13.73 22.62 -23.51
CA ASP A 539 12.63 23.53 -23.73
C ASP A 539 12.63 24.67 -22.73
N THR A 540 12.86 25.88 -23.21
CA THR A 540 12.87 27.12 -22.42
C THR A 540 11.66 27.99 -22.74
N ILE A 541 10.72 27.52 -23.55
CA ILE A 541 9.51 28.24 -24.00
C ILE A 541 8.27 27.57 -23.37
N PRO A 542 7.33 28.35 -22.80
CA PRO A 542 6.05 27.82 -22.34
C PRO A 542 5.28 27.09 -23.45
N HIS A 543 4.72 25.94 -23.18
CA HIS A 543 3.96 25.14 -24.15
C HIS A 543 2.51 25.59 -24.34
N SER A 544 2.24 26.88 -24.17
CA SER A 544 0.91 27.47 -24.32
C SER A 544 -0.12 26.96 -23.29
N LEU A 545 0.33 26.40 -22.18
CA LEU A 545 -0.53 26.07 -21.06
C LEU A 545 -0.91 27.36 -20.31
N GLU A 546 -2.12 27.41 -19.76
CA GLU A 546 -2.57 28.51 -18.90
C GLU A 546 -1.69 28.67 -17.64
N TYR A 547 -0.93 27.65 -17.32
CA TYR A 547 -0.02 27.53 -16.17
C TYR A 547 1.45 27.49 -16.62
N ALA A 548 1.89 28.44 -17.42
CA ALA A 548 3.25 28.54 -17.97
C ALA A 548 4.36 28.45 -16.90
N TYR A 549 4.08 28.81 -15.64
CA TYR A 549 5.01 28.67 -14.52
C TYR A 549 5.35 27.20 -14.20
N GLU A 550 4.52 26.24 -14.62
CA GLU A 550 4.76 24.82 -14.44
C GLU A 550 5.82 24.28 -15.42
N ASP A 551 5.92 24.87 -16.61
CA ASP A 551 6.84 24.41 -17.66
C ASP A 551 8.19 25.08 -17.61
N VAL A 552 8.20 26.40 -17.51
CA VAL A 552 9.42 27.17 -17.68
C VAL A 552 9.64 28.15 -16.54
N GLN A 553 10.65 27.86 -15.74
CA GLN A 553 11.13 28.78 -14.71
C GLN A 553 12.63 28.63 -14.56
N PRO A 554 13.42 29.69 -14.67
CA PRO A 554 14.89 29.62 -14.59
C PRO A 554 15.36 28.92 -13.33
N GLY A 555 16.27 27.93 -13.48
CA GLY A 555 16.85 27.17 -12.38
C GLY A 555 15.96 26.04 -11.80
N MET A 556 14.71 25.90 -12.25
CA MET A 556 13.80 24.86 -11.73
C MET A 556 13.89 23.53 -12.49
N SER A 557 14.24 23.54 -13.78
CA SER A 557 14.42 22.35 -14.63
C SER A 557 15.80 21.74 -14.43
N THR A 558 15.98 20.96 -13.38
CA THR A 558 17.26 20.37 -13.00
C THR A 558 17.09 18.95 -12.47
N ALA A 559 18.03 18.05 -12.80
CA ALA A 559 18.13 16.72 -12.18
C ALA A 559 19.00 16.71 -10.92
N TRP A 560 19.55 17.85 -10.48
CA TRP A 560 20.34 17.91 -9.26
C TRP A 560 19.50 17.59 -8.02
N GLY A 561 19.78 16.45 -7.44
CA GLY A 561 19.08 15.91 -6.26
C GLY A 561 18.27 14.64 -6.50
N ILE A 562 18.03 14.22 -7.76
CA ILE A 562 17.34 12.96 -8.05
C ILE A 562 18.27 11.75 -7.77
N ALA A 563 17.67 10.56 -7.70
CA ALA A 563 18.38 9.30 -7.49
C ALA A 563 17.92 8.23 -8.48
N ARG A 564 18.69 7.12 -8.53
CA ARG A 564 18.31 5.90 -9.27
C ARG A 564 18.89 4.66 -8.59
N THR A 565 18.03 3.75 -8.13
CA THR A 565 18.45 2.49 -7.51
C THR A 565 18.43 1.33 -8.50
N SER A 566 19.49 0.51 -8.45
CA SER A 566 19.62 -0.75 -9.17
C SER A 566 19.98 -1.88 -8.22
N ILE A 567 19.49 -3.10 -8.49
CA ILE A 567 19.68 -4.26 -7.61
C ILE A 567 20.47 -5.35 -8.36
N ILE A 568 21.59 -5.77 -7.78
CA ILE A 568 22.41 -6.87 -8.27
C ILE A 568 22.29 -8.02 -7.28
N TYR A 569 21.94 -9.21 -7.74
CA TYR A 569 22.01 -10.43 -6.96
C TYR A 569 23.31 -11.17 -7.29
N ILE A 570 24.05 -11.56 -6.25
CA ILE A 570 25.24 -12.39 -6.37
C ILE A 570 24.89 -13.77 -5.78
N ASN A 571 25.10 -14.83 -6.53
CA ASN A 571 24.68 -16.20 -6.22
C ASN A 571 23.22 -16.28 -5.78
N PRO A 572 22.27 -15.79 -6.60
CA PRO A 572 20.86 -15.81 -6.23
C PRO A 572 20.35 -17.22 -5.99
N ASP A 573 19.52 -17.38 -4.97
CA ASP A 573 18.89 -18.67 -4.63
C ASP A 573 17.83 -19.08 -5.67
N TYR A 574 17.27 -18.11 -6.40
CA TYR A 574 16.29 -18.29 -7.46
C TYR A 574 16.40 -17.15 -8.49
N TYR A 575 15.81 -17.32 -9.65
CA TYR A 575 15.97 -16.40 -10.78
C TYR A 575 14.76 -15.55 -11.11
N ASP A 576 13.58 -15.89 -10.56
CA ASP A 576 12.37 -15.12 -10.75
C ASP A 576 12.26 -14.02 -9.69
N ASP A 577 11.69 -12.88 -10.04
CA ASP A 577 11.42 -11.78 -9.12
C ASP A 577 10.16 -12.09 -8.32
N CYS A 578 10.28 -13.01 -7.35
CA CYS A 578 9.20 -13.44 -6.48
C CYS A 578 9.26 -12.71 -5.14
N VAL A 579 8.09 -12.42 -4.57
CA VAL A 579 7.93 -11.93 -3.19
C VAL A 579 6.98 -12.83 -2.42
N LEU A 580 7.24 -13.00 -1.12
CA LEU A 580 6.38 -13.78 -0.22
C LEU A 580 5.52 -12.80 0.58
N LEU A 581 4.19 -12.84 0.43
CA LEU A 581 3.30 -11.86 1.05
C LEU A 581 2.06 -12.51 1.68
N PRO A 582 1.44 -11.85 2.67
CA PRO A 582 0.11 -12.23 3.15
C PRO A 582 -0.93 -12.21 2.02
N THR A 583 -1.94 -13.07 2.14
CA THR A 583 -3.02 -13.14 1.15
C THR A 583 -3.86 -11.86 1.10
N PRO A 584 -4.50 -11.52 -0.05
CA PRO A 584 -5.44 -10.41 -0.18
C PRO A 584 -6.51 -10.38 0.92
N ASP A 585 -7.10 -11.52 1.26
CA ASP A 585 -8.10 -11.63 2.34
C ASP A 585 -7.55 -11.18 3.70
N TYR A 586 -6.32 -11.57 4.04
CA TYR A 586 -5.68 -11.14 5.29
C TYR A 586 -5.44 -9.63 5.28
N LEU A 587 -4.83 -9.10 4.21
CA LEU A 587 -4.54 -7.67 4.07
C LEU A 587 -5.82 -6.82 4.11
N HIS A 588 -6.89 -7.31 3.49
CA HIS A 588 -8.21 -6.67 3.52
C HIS A 588 -8.81 -6.64 4.93
N ARG A 589 -8.82 -7.79 5.65
CA ARG A 589 -9.31 -7.85 7.05
C ARG A 589 -8.55 -6.93 7.99
N LYS A 590 -7.23 -6.78 7.78
CA LYS A 590 -6.38 -5.87 8.58
C LYS A 590 -6.47 -4.41 8.12
N ARG A 591 -7.27 -4.10 7.09
CA ARG A 591 -7.37 -2.76 6.49
C ARG A 591 -6.01 -2.15 6.17
N ALA A 592 -5.10 -3.00 5.69
CA ALA A 592 -3.80 -2.58 5.25
C ALA A 592 -3.95 -1.50 4.17
N PHE A 593 -3.36 -0.32 4.42
CA PHE A 593 -3.47 0.87 3.56
C PHE A 593 -4.90 1.44 3.39
N GLY A 594 -5.79 1.24 4.36
CA GLY A 594 -7.12 1.87 4.37
C GLY A 594 -8.25 0.97 3.86
N ILE A 595 -9.21 1.56 3.15
CA ILE A 595 -10.47 0.92 2.74
C ILE A 595 -10.47 0.66 1.24
N TRP A 596 -10.54 -0.62 0.88
CA TRP A 596 -10.57 -1.11 -0.50
C TRP A 596 -11.30 -2.45 -0.55
N SER A 597 -11.86 -2.82 -1.72
CA SER A 597 -12.65 -4.04 -1.90
C SER A 597 -11.82 -5.19 -2.46
N LEU A 598 -12.16 -6.42 -2.09
CA LEU A 598 -11.80 -7.61 -2.86
C LEU A 598 -12.57 -7.64 -4.18
N PRO A 599 -12.16 -8.44 -5.19
CA PRO A 599 -12.92 -8.64 -6.43
C PRO A 599 -14.31 -9.21 -6.15
N ILE A 600 -15.34 -8.65 -6.81
CA ILE A 600 -16.75 -8.98 -6.58
C ILE A 600 -17.46 -9.14 -7.93
N MET A 601 -18.19 -10.25 -8.13
CA MET A 601 -18.84 -10.62 -9.39
C MET A 601 -20.28 -11.16 -9.15
N GLU A 602 -21.09 -10.45 -8.36
CA GLU A 602 -22.42 -10.93 -7.96
C GLU A 602 -23.56 -10.47 -8.88
N ASN A 603 -23.36 -9.37 -9.61
CA ASN A 603 -24.37 -8.80 -10.49
C ASN A 603 -23.72 -8.11 -11.72
N SER A 604 -24.55 -7.61 -12.65
CA SER A 604 -24.08 -6.97 -13.89
C SER A 604 -23.24 -5.71 -13.67
N ARG A 605 -23.54 -4.92 -12.63
CA ARG A 605 -22.74 -3.74 -12.29
C ARG A 605 -21.36 -4.15 -11.75
N ASP A 606 -21.30 -5.15 -10.89
CA ASP A 606 -20.04 -5.69 -10.38
C ASP A 606 -19.19 -6.21 -11.55
N SER A 607 -19.79 -6.96 -12.47
CA SER A 607 -19.09 -7.46 -13.67
C SER A 607 -18.57 -6.34 -14.57
N LEU A 608 -19.33 -5.25 -14.74
CA LEU A 608 -18.89 -4.08 -15.50
C LEU A 608 -17.67 -3.42 -14.83
N ILE A 609 -17.71 -3.26 -13.50
CA ILE A 609 -16.63 -2.63 -12.73
C ILE A 609 -15.37 -3.50 -12.79
N GLU A 610 -15.46 -4.79 -12.49
CA GLU A 610 -14.30 -5.69 -12.52
C GLU A 610 -13.71 -5.82 -13.93
N GLY A 611 -14.57 -5.89 -14.95
CA GLY A 611 -14.13 -5.88 -16.35
C GLY A 611 -13.40 -4.58 -16.75
N THR A 612 -13.86 -3.44 -16.24
CA THR A 612 -13.20 -2.14 -16.48
C THR A 612 -11.87 -2.04 -15.74
N LEU A 613 -11.81 -2.47 -14.48
CA LEU A 613 -10.57 -2.51 -13.68
C LEU A 613 -9.49 -3.39 -14.35
N GLY A 614 -9.87 -4.59 -14.79
CA GLY A 614 -8.98 -5.47 -15.56
C GLY A 614 -8.54 -4.83 -16.88
N GLY A 615 -9.48 -4.23 -17.62
CA GLY A 615 -9.22 -3.54 -18.87
C GLY A 615 -8.26 -2.35 -18.78
N ILE A 616 -8.27 -1.63 -17.65
CA ILE A 616 -7.30 -0.56 -17.36
C ILE A 616 -5.89 -1.15 -17.20
N MET A 617 -5.72 -2.24 -16.45
CA MET A 617 -4.41 -2.91 -16.28
C MET A 617 -3.87 -3.43 -17.62
N ASP A 618 -4.71 -4.09 -18.40
CA ASP A 618 -4.35 -4.59 -19.74
C ASP A 618 -4.02 -3.44 -20.71
N PHE A 619 -4.68 -2.28 -20.58
CA PHE A 619 -4.37 -1.07 -21.34
C PHE A 619 -2.95 -0.57 -21.04
N TYR A 620 -2.59 -0.40 -19.77
CA TYR A 620 -1.25 0.06 -19.39
C TYR A 620 -0.15 -0.92 -19.82
N GLU A 621 -0.33 -2.22 -19.57
CA GLU A 621 0.64 -3.24 -19.98
C GLU A 621 0.88 -3.20 -21.50
N ARG A 622 -0.19 -3.09 -22.30
CA ARG A 622 -0.11 -2.99 -23.75
C ARG A 622 0.57 -1.70 -24.21
N GLU A 623 0.25 -0.55 -23.61
CA GLU A 623 0.83 0.74 -24.01
C GLU A 623 2.31 0.85 -23.62
N ILE A 624 2.70 0.35 -22.44
CA ILE A 624 4.12 0.25 -22.03
C ILE A 624 4.90 -0.59 -23.05
N GLU A 625 4.38 -1.75 -23.44
CA GLU A 625 5.01 -2.62 -24.43
C GLU A 625 5.03 -2.00 -25.84
N ARG A 626 3.92 -1.46 -26.30
CA ARG A 626 3.77 -0.90 -27.66
C ARG A 626 4.71 0.29 -27.89
N HIS A 627 4.88 1.14 -26.86
CA HIS A 627 5.66 2.37 -26.96
C HIS A 627 7.05 2.27 -26.36
N GLY A 628 7.38 1.12 -25.72
CA GLY A 628 8.69 0.86 -25.18
C GLY A 628 9.07 1.84 -24.06
N TRP A 629 8.15 2.09 -23.10
CA TRP A 629 8.42 2.97 -21.94
C TRP A 629 9.39 2.31 -20.96
N TYR A 630 10.62 2.13 -21.45
CA TYR A 630 11.76 1.51 -20.78
C TYR A 630 12.96 2.43 -20.83
N GLY A 631 13.98 2.14 -20.05
CA GLY A 631 15.23 2.90 -20.00
C GLY A 631 15.68 3.24 -18.61
N PHE A 632 16.93 3.59 -18.42
CA PHE A 632 17.56 3.77 -17.11
C PHE A 632 16.80 4.76 -16.21
N PHE A 633 16.35 5.90 -16.77
CA PHE A 633 15.56 6.89 -16.02
C PHE A 633 14.05 6.82 -16.31
N ASN A 634 13.62 6.14 -17.38
CA ASN A 634 12.20 6.12 -17.78
C ASN A 634 11.42 4.93 -17.21
N TYR A 635 12.11 3.80 -16.95
CA TYR A 635 11.44 2.58 -16.53
C TYR A 635 10.67 2.78 -15.23
N GLY A 636 9.37 2.51 -15.28
CA GLY A 636 8.42 2.62 -14.17
C GLY A 636 7.41 3.74 -14.33
N ASP A 637 7.69 4.78 -15.11
CA ASP A 637 6.71 5.82 -15.42
C ASP A 637 5.87 5.49 -16.67
N VAL A 638 4.77 6.19 -16.84
CA VAL A 638 3.83 6.08 -17.95
C VAL A 638 3.55 7.47 -18.54
N MET A 639 3.05 7.53 -19.76
CA MET A 639 2.64 8.80 -20.34
C MET A 639 1.32 9.29 -19.78
N HIS A 640 1.15 10.62 -19.71
CA HIS A 640 0.03 11.27 -19.07
C HIS A 640 -1.21 11.35 -19.96
N GLY A 641 -1.07 11.73 -21.23
CA GLY A 641 -2.19 11.97 -22.15
C GLY A 641 -2.03 11.31 -23.51
N TYR A 642 -3.05 10.52 -23.93
CA TYR A 642 -3.14 9.90 -25.24
C TYR A 642 -4.18 10.60 -26.09
N ASP A 643 -3.80 11.07 -27.28
CA ASP A 643 -4.67 11.71 -28.26
C ASP A 643 -5.18 10.68 -29.29
N THR A 644 -6.41 10.23 -29.11
CA THR A 644 -7.03 9.23 -29.98
C THR A 644 -7.23 9.71 -31.42
N SER A 645 -7.28 11.02 -31.66
CA SER A 645 -7.42 11.58 -33.02
C SER A 645 -6.13 11.52 -33.83
N ARG A 646 -4.96 11.56 -33.13
CA ARG A 646 -3.63 11.41 -33.75
C ARG A 646 -3.08 9.98 -33.62
N ASP A 647 -3.73 9.13 -32.84
CA ASP A 647 -3.23 7.79 -32.43
C ASP A 647 -1.84 7.86 -31.80
N GLU A 648 -1.63 8.84 -30.87
CA GLU A 648 -0.31 9.17 -30.34
C GLU A 648 -0.38 9.66 -28.89
N TRP A 649 0.61 9.27 -28.07
CA TRP A 649 0.85 9.91 -26.79
C TRP A 649 1.50 11.28 -26.97
N ARG A 650 1.20 12.23 -26.09
CA ARG A 650 1.68 13.62 -26.18
C ARG A 650 3.09 13.77 -25.61
N TYR A 651 4.09 13.13 -26.25
CA TYR A 651 5.49 13.17 -25.82
C TYR A 651 6.12 14.56 -25.84
N ASP A 652 5.64 15.43 -26.68
CA ASP A 652 6.22 16.71 -27.08
C ASP A 652 5.61 17.91 -26.35
N VAL A 653 4.64 17.68 -25.44
CA VAL A 653 3.92 18.78 -24.79
C VAL A 653 4.11 18.68 -23.28
N GLY A 654 4.83 19.62 -22.69
CA GLY A 654 4.95 19.79 -21.24
C GLY A 654 3.57 19.85 -20.59
N GLY A 655 3.40 19.19 -19.44
CA GLY A 655 2.12 19.03 -18.79
C GLY A 655 1.24 17.90 -19.36
N TYR A 656 1.69 17.17 -20.39
CA TYR A 656 0.97 16.05 -21.01
C TYR A 656 1.86 14.85 -21.33
N ALA A 657 3.17 14.94 -21.05
CA ALA A 657 4.15 13.89 -21.35
C ALA A 657 4.20 12.84 -20.23
N TRP A 658 5.26 12.75 -19.45
CA TRP A 658 5.36 11.78 -18.36
C TRP A 658 4.38 12.08 -17.22
N ASP A 659 3.83 11.03 -16.57
CA ASP A 659 2.78 11.15 -15.55
C ASP A 659 3.31 11.72 -14.21
N ASN A 660 4.49 11.30 -13.75
CA ASN A 660 5.13 11.74 -12.50
C ASN A 660 4.14 11.76 -11.32
N THR A 661 3.43 10.66 -11.08
CA THR A 661 2.42 10.52 -10.00
C THR A 661 1.21 11.46 -10.09
N GLU A 662 0.95 12.09 -11.23
CA GLU A 662 -0.23 12.95 -11.34
C GLU A 662 -1.50 12.19 -10.95
N LEU A 663 -2.29 12.76 -10.04
CA LEU A 663 -3.50 12.20 -9.46
C LEU A 663 -3.32 10.79 -8.83
N ALA A 664 -2.18 10.52 -8.23
CA ALA A 664 -1.93 9.33 -7.40
C ALA A 664 -1.90 7.99 -8.18
N SER A 665 -1.39 7.99 -9.40
CA SER A 665 -1.29 6.79 -10.25
C SER A 665 -0.66 5.56 -9.57
N PRO A 666 0.41 5.67 -8.73
CA PRO A 666 0.94 4.51 -8.01
C PRO A 666 -0.10 3.83 -7.12
N THR A 667 -1.00 4.60 -6.47
CA THR A 667 -2.03 4.05 -5.59
C THR A 667 -3.03 3.18 -6.34
N MET A 668 -3.36 3.52 -7.58
CA MET A 668 -4.21 2.71 -8.46
C MET A 668 -3.65 1.31 -8.65
N PHE A 669 -2.36 1.17 -9.00
CA PHE A 669 -1.70 -0.13 -9.17
C PHE A 669 -1.61 -0.89 -7.85
N TRP A 670 -1.30 -0.22 -6.74
CA TRP A 670 -1.23 -0.85 -5.43
C TRP A 670 -2.58 -1.41 -4.99
N TYR A 671 -3.66 -0.66 -5.08
CA TYR A 671 -4.98 -1.18 -4.70
C TYR A 671 -5.41 -2.33 -5.61
N GLN A 672 -5.16 -2.25 -6.91
CA GLN A 672 -5.46 -3.36 -7.81
C GLN A 672 -4.60 -4.60 -7.50
N PHE A 673 -3.33 -4.44 -7.12
CA PHE A 673 -2.51 -5.54 -6.65
C PHE A 673 -3.00 -6.14 -5.33
N LEU A 674 -3.28 -5.32 -4.32
CA LEU A 674 -3.73 -5.78 -3.00
C LEU A 674 -4.98 -6.65 -3.08
N ARG A 675 -5.90 -6.32 -3.98
CA ARG A 675 -7.16 -7.06 -4.15
C ARG A 675 -7.03 -8.33 -4.99
N THR A 676 -6.08 -8.42 -5.91
CA THR A 676 -5.97 -9.52 -6.89
C THR A 676 -4.76 -10.42 -6.70
N ALA A 677 -3.69 -9.94 -6.06
CA ALA A 677 -2.36 -10.56 -6.01
C ALA A 677 -1.78 -10.87 -7.42
N ASP A 678 -2.18 -10.12 -8.45
CA ASP A 678 -1.69 -10.30 -9.82
C ASP A 678 -0.22 -9.83 -9.91
N SER A 679 0.67 -10.73 -10.32
CA SER A 679 2.10 -10.45 -10.44
C SER A 679 2.45 -9.44 -11.55
N ARG A 680 1.60 -9.28 -12.55
CA ARG A 680 1.76 -8.25 -13.60
C ARG A 680 1.54 -6.87 -12.99
N VAL A 681 0.48 -6.73 -12.19
CA VAL A 681 0.17 -5.49 -11.48
C VAL A 681 1.24 -5.18 -10.42
N TRP A 682 1.76 -6.22 -9.72
CA TRP A 682 2.91 -6.05 -8.80
C TRP A 682 4.10 -5.38 -9.50
N ARG A 683 4.50 -5.91 -10.68
CA ARG A 683 5.64 -5.35 -11.43
C ARG A 683 5.43 -3.88 -11.81
N MET A 684 4.22 -3.51 -12.28
CA MET A 684 3.88 -2.12 -12.58
C MET A 684 3.92 -1.24 -11.32
N ALA A 685 3.32 -1.69 -10.22
CA ALA A 685 3.28 -0.97 -8.95
C ALA A 685 4.69 -0.76 -8.37
N GLU A 686 5.54 -1.81 -8.34
CA GLU A 686 6.92 -1.72 -7.86
C GLU A 686 7.75 -0.78 -8.74
N ALA A 687 7.67 -0.94 -10.07
CA ALA A 687 8.45 -0.13 -11.00
C ALA A 687 8.09 1.36 -10.90
N MET A 688 6.78 1.69 -10.89
CA MET A 688 6.32 3.07 -10.76
C MET A 688 6.69 3.67 -9.40
N THR A 689 6.55 2.92 -8.30
CA THR A 689 6.95 3.41 -6.98
C THR A 689 8.44 3.74 -6.92
N ARG A 690 9.31 2.86 -7.45
CA ARG A 690 10.76 3.11 -7.50
C ARG A 690 11.10 4.30 -8.37
N HIS A 691 10.43 4.46 -9.52
CA HIS A 691 10.63 5.60 -10.40
C HIS A 691 10.24 6.91 -9.70
N CYS A 692 8.99 7.01 -9.25
CA CYS A 692 8.46 8.24 -8.67
C CYS A 692 9.16 8.63 -7.36
N SER A 693 9.54 7.65 -6.53
CA SER A 693 10.25 7.91 -5.29
C SER A 693 11.68 8.40 -5.48
N GLU A 694 12.29 8.19 -6.64
CA GLU A 694 13.70 8.50 -6.87
C GLU A 694 13.94 9.49 -8.02
N VAL A 695 13.35 9.26 -9.20
CA VAL A 695 13.58 10.10 -10.39
C VAL A 695 12.72 11.36 -10.36
N ASP A 696 11.49 11.25 -9.87
CA ASP A 696 10.59 12.41 -9.75
C ASP A 696 10.80 13.18 -8.44
N THR A 697 11.56 12.64 -7.48
CA THR A 697 11.76 13.19 -6.13
C THR A 697 13.21 13.67 -5.95
N TYR A 698 13.38 14.79 -5.25
CA TYR A 698 14.69 15.33 -4.89
C TYR A 698 15.09 14.92 -3.48
N HIS A 699 16.22 14.25 -3.34
CA HIS A 699 16.74 13.71 -2.08
C HIS A 699 17.68 14.70 -1.35
N PHE A 700 18.25 15.63 -2.10
CA PHE A 700 19.16 16.67 -1.61
C PHE A 700 19.17 17.86 -2.59
N GLY A 701 19.97 18.89 -2.29
CA GLY A 701 20.08 20.07 -3.15
C GLY A 701 18.93 21.07 -2.95
N PRO A 702 18.68 21.96 -3.93
CA PRO A 702 17.81 23.12 -3.73
C PRO A 702 16.32 22.78 -3.61
N HIS A 703 15.91 21.59 -4.00
CA HIS A 703 14.50 21.15 -4.01
C HIS A 703 14.27 19.95 -3.09
N SER A 704 15.18 19.66 -2.16
CA SER A 704 15.16 18.48 -1.29
C SER A 704 13.81 18.25 -0.62
N GLY A 705 13.24 17.05 -0.81
CA GLY A 705 11.95 16.64 -0.23
C GLY A 705 10.73 17.00 -1.08
N LEU A 706 10.87 17.69 -2.21
CA LEU A 706 9.80 17.93 -3.17
C LEU A 706 9.98 17.06 -4.42
N GLY A 707 8.92 16.92 -5.22
CA GLY A 707 8.96 16.21 -6.49
C GLY A 707 8.57 17.08 -7.67
N SER A 708 9.02 16.71 -8.88
CA SER A 708 8.67 17.37 -10.13
C SER A 708 7.33 16.88 -10.66
N ARG A 709 6.46 17.81 -11.01
CA ARG A 709 5.24 17.52 -11.76
C ARG A 709 5.56 17.07 -13.19
N HIS A 710 4.59 16.46 -13.86
CA HIS A 710 4.72 15.95 -15.24
C HIS A 710 5.35 16.94 -16.23
N ASN A 711 6.22 16.45 -17.11
CA ASN A 711 6.85 17.21 -18.18
C ASN A 711 7.42 16.27 -19.26
N VAL A 712 8.04 16.85 -20.30
CA VAL A 712 8.73 16.12 -21.39
C VAL A 712 9.92 15.31 -20.85
N VAL A 713 10.66 15.85 -19.88
CA VAL A 713 11.63 15.12 -19.07
C VAL A 713 11.19 15.14 -17.59
N HIS A 714 11.41 14.08 -16.85
CA HIS A 714 10.85 13.88 -15.50
C HIS A 714 11.09 15.05 -14.53
N TRP A 715 12.25 15.71 -14.59
CA TRP A 715 12.63 16.84 -13.75
C TRP A 715 12.41 18.23 -14.41
N GLY A 716 11.79 18.26 -15.60
CA GLY A 716 11.69 19.49 -16.40
C GLY A 716 10.72 20.55 -15.87
N CYS A 717 9.66 20.15 -15.19
CA CYS A 717 8.61 21.06 -14.72
C CYS A 717 9.11 22.04 -13.65
N GLY A 718 8.70 23.31 -13.77
CA GLY A 718 8.94 24.33 -12.75
C GLY A 718 8.13 24.14 -11.46
N ALA A 719 7.06 23.36 -11.48
CA ALA A 719 6.29 23.02 -10.28
C ALA A 719 7.00 21.93 -9.48
N LYS A 720 7.59 22.31 -8.34
CA LYS A 720 8.18 21.42 -7.35
C LYS A 720 7.22 21.33 -6.18
N GLU A 721 6.64 20.14 -5.96
CA GLU A 721 5.47 20.01 -5.09
C GLU A 721 5.56 18.79 -4.18
N ALA A 722 5.03 18.93 -2.94
CA ALA A 722 4.99 17.87 -1.94
C ALA A 722 4.13 16.67 -2.38
N ARG A 723 3.07 16.91 -3.15
CA ARG A 723 2.16 15.86 -3.64
C ARG A 723 2.80 14.82 -4.55
N ILE A 724 3.95 15.12 -5.14
CA ILE A 724 4.71 14.18 -5.98
C ILE A 724 5.60 13.29 -5.12
N SER A 725 6.23 13.85 -4.07
CA SER A 725 7.19 13.16 -3.19
C SER A 725 6.57 12.56 -1.94
N GLU A 726 5.25 12.63 -1.76
CA GLU A 726 4.63 12.22 -0.51
C GLU A 726 4.88 10.75 -0.14
N ALA A 727 5.04 10.50 1.16
CA ALA A 727 5.31 9.17 1.70
C ALA A 727 4.18 8.16 1.42
N TRP A 728 2.97 8.61 1.06
CA TRP A 728 1.80 7.78 0.87
C TRP A 728 2.07 6.61 -0.09
N TRP A 729 2.51 6.85 -1.32
CA TRP A 729 2.76 5.77 -2.30
C TRP A 729 3.99 4.92 -1.97
N ASN A 730 5.01 5.51 -1.35
CA ASN A 730 6.24 4.81 -0.96
C ASN A 730 5.99 3.77 0.14
N ARG A 731 5.01 4.01 1.01
CA ARG A 731 4.65 3.14 2.13
C ARG A 731 4.18 1.75 1.71
N PHE A 732 3.51 1.60 0.56
CA PHE A 732 3.05 0.29 0.08
C PHE A 732 4.23 -0.68 -0.09
N LEU A 733 5.19 -0.33 -0.93
CA LEU A 733 6.35 -1.17 -1.19
C LEU A 733 7.23 -1.32 0.05
N PHE A 734 7.42 -0.23 0.81
CA PHE A 734 8.19 -0.25 2.06
C PHE A 734 7.60 -1.22 3.08
N TYR A 735 6.32 -1.15 3.39
CA TYR A 735 5.71 -2.02 4.39
C TYR A 735 5.58 -3.47 3.92
N LEU A 736 5.34 -3.72 2.64
CA LEU A 736 5.23 -5.08 2.10
C LEU A 736 6.59 -5.80 2.02
N THR A 737 7.70 -5.09 1.78
CA THR A 737 9.03 -5.69 1.51
C THR A 737 10.10 -5.30 2.52
N ALA A 738 9.85 -4.33 3.39
CA ALA A 738 10.82 -3.72 4.30
C ALA A 738 12.08 -3.16 3.59
N ASP A 739 11.91 -2.59 2.40
CA ASP A 739 12.99 -2.02 1.59
C ASP A 739 13.63 -0.81 2.30
N ASP A 740 14.90 -0.94 2.69
CA ASP A 740 15.59 0.07 3.49
C ASP A 740 15.81 1.38 2.72
N ARG A 741 15.95 1.34 1.36
CA ARG A 741 16.06 2.57 0.56
C ARG A 741 14.76 3.38 0.56
N LEU A 742 13.61 2.72 0.42
CA LEU A 742 12.33 3.40 0.55
C LEU A 742 12.12 3.92 1.98
N GLY A 743 12.63 3.20 2.98
CA GLY A 743 12.66 3.68 4.36
C GLY A 743 13.42 5.00 4.51
N ASP A 744 14.58 5.15 3.85
CA ASP A 744 15.33 6.41 3.81
C ASP A 744 14.52 7.52 3.12
N ILE A 745 13.92 7.24 1.97
CA ILE A 745 13.15 8.23 1.19
C ILE A 745 11.97 8.76 1.99
N ILE A 746 11.21 7.90 2.67
CA ILE A 746 10.12 8.32 3.55
C ILE A 746 10.62 9.25 4.66
N HIS A 747 11.83 8.99 5.18
CA HIS A 747 12.45 9.85 6.20
C HIS A 747 12.95 11.18 5.60
N GLU A 748 13.56 11.15 4.42
CA GLU A 748 14.11 12.32 3.72
C GLU A 748 13.03 13.40 3.46
N VAL A 749 11.78 13.01 3.20
CA VAL A 749 10.68 13.95 2.91
C VAL A 749 9.94 14.47 4.16
N ALA A 750 10.30 14.02 5.36
CA ALA A 750 9.58 14.36 6.60
C ALA A 750 9.59 15.87 6.93
N ASP A 751 10.69 16.55 6.64
CA ASP A 751 10.86 17.99 6.85
C ASP A 751 10.75 18.83 5.56
N ALA A 752 10.18 18.27 4.49
CA ALA A 752 10.06 18.93 3.19
C ALA A 752 9.27 20.26 3.24
N ASP A 753 8.36 20.42 4.20
CA ASP A 753 7.61 21.66 4.40
C ASP A 753 8.50 22.85 4.81
N THR A 754 9.71 22.61 5.33
CA THR A 754 10.65 23.69 5.66
C THR A 754 11.18 24.40 4.41
N LEU A 755 11.14 23.76 3.26
CA LEU A 755 11.51 24.40 2.01
C LEU A 755 10.57 25.54 1.62
N LEU A 756 9.34 25.56 2.16
CA LEU A 756 8.37 26.65 1.94
C LEU A 756 8.82 28.00 2.50
N TYR A 757 9.85 28.05 3.37
CA TYR A 757 10.48 29.34 3.75
C TYR A 757 11.13 30.05 2.55
N THR A 758 11.60 29.29 1.56
CA THR A 758 12.35 29.82 0.40
C THR A 758 11.64 29.60 -0.93
N LEU A 759 10.81 28.55 -1.04
CA LEU A 759 10.10 28.19 -2.25
C LEU A 759 8.58 28.23 -2.05
N ASP A 760 7.96 29.34 -2.43
CA ASP A 760 6.50 29.49 -2.35
C ASP A 760 5.82 28.69 -3.47
N PRO A 761 4.86 27.77 -3.15
CA PRO A 761 4.19 26.94 -4.13
C PRO A 761 3.36 27.75 -5.14
N MET A 762 2.92 28.96 -4.76
CA MET A 762 2.09 29.83 -5.59
C MET A 762 2.86 31.05 -6.15
N ARG A 763 4.19 31.04 -6.12
CA ARG A 763 5.11 32.15 -6.41
C ARG A 763 4.80 32.99 -7.67
N LEU A 764 4.34 32.32 -8.75
CA LEU A 764 3.98 33.01 -10.01
C LEU A 764 2.48 33.29 -10.13
N ALA A 765 1.63 32.38 -9.68
CA ALA A 765 0.18 32.49 -9.77
C ALA A 765 -0.40 33.50 -8.76
N GLN A 766 0.18 33.52 -7.56
CA GLN A 766 -0.20 34.44 -6.47
C GLN A 766 1.03 35.11 -5.86
N PRO A 767 1.67 36.07 -6.52
CA PRO A 767 2.86 36.78 -6.01
C PRO A 767 2.56 37.47 -4.66
N ARG A 768 3.51 37.44 -3.72
CA ARG A 768 3.31 37.96 -2.36
C ARG A 768 3.07 39.47 -2.28
N ASP A 769 3.52 40.23 -3.24
CA ASP A 769 3.23 41.67 -3.36
C ASP A 769 1.77 41.97 -3.64
N LYS A 770 1.07 41.08 -4.33
CA LYS A 770 -0.37 41.18 -4.61
C LYS A 770 -1.24 40.41 -3.62
N TYR A 771 -0.72 39.35 -3.05
CA TYR A 771 -1.37 38.48 -2.06
C TYR A 771 -0.54 38.42 -0.80
N PRO A 772 -0.50 39.52 0.00
CA PRO A 772 0.33 39.59 1.18
C PRO A 772 -0.12 38.60 2.26
N CYS A 773 0.84 38.01 2.97
CA CYS A 773 0.62 37.10 4.06
C CYS A 773 1.63 37.39 5.18
N SER A 774 1.18 37.48 6.42
CA SER A 774 2.04 37.73 7.58
C SER A 774 2.82 36.49 8.03
N ALA A 775 2.35 35.30 7.69
CA ALA A 775 3.00 34.03 8.03
C ALA A 775 4.35 33.84 7.30
N PRO A 776 5.29 33.07 7.88
CA PRO A 776 6.61 32.84 7.30
C PRO A 776 6.56 32.18 5.92
N ALA A 777 5.58 31.29 5.69
CA ALA A 777 5.39 30.55 4.46
C ALA A 777 3.91 30.57 4.03
N ARG A 778 3.62 29.97 2.88
CA ARG A 778 2.26 29.70 2.42
C ARG A 778 2.13 28.27 1.95
N LEU A 779 0.92 27.68 2.09
CA LEU A 779 0.58 26.38 1.52
C LEU A 779 -0.89 26.34 1.08
N ARG A 780 -1.23 25.34 0.26
CA ARG A 780 -2.62 24.99 -0.11
C ARG A 780 -3.08 23.84 0.78
N ILE A 781 -4.34 23.86 1.24
CA ILE A 781 -4.92 22.72 1.97
C ILE A 781 -4.89 21.47 1.08
N GLY A 782 -5.20 21.62 -0.20
CA GLY A 782 -5.30 20.57 -1.17
C GLY A 782 -3.99 19.83 -1.41
N PRO A 783 -3.15 20.23 -2.37
CA PRO A 783 -2.01 19.40 -2.77
C PRO A 783 -0.83 19.47 -1.79
N ASP A 784 -0.70 20.51 -0.96
CA ASP A 784 0.48 20.70 -0.12
C ASP A 784 0.28 20.09 1.28
N TRP A 785 -0.75 20.54 2.02
CA TRP A 785 -0.95 20.06 3.40
C TRP A 785 -1.16 18.53 3.46
N VAL A 786 -1.92 17.94 2.53
CA VAL A 786 -2.13 16.48 2.54
C VAL A 786 -0.84 15.70 2.25
N GLY A 787 0.03 16.20 1.35
CA GLY A 787 1.35 15.62 1.11
C GLY A 787 2.22 15.62 2.37
N TYR A 788 2.34 16.79 3.04
CA TYR A 788 3.08 16.89 4.30
C TYR A 788 2.45 16.07 5.42
N ALA A 789 1.13 16.04 5.55
CA ALA A 789 0.42 15.23 6.53
C ALA A 789 0.73 13.73 6.36
N SER A 790 0.84 13.25 5.10
CA SER A 790 1.28 11.90 4.77
C SER A 790 2.69 11.61 5.28
N ASN A 791 3.63 12.56 5.07
CA ASN A 791 5.02 12.44 5.50
C ASN A 791 5.13 12.41 7.04
N TRP A 792 4.40 13.30 7.73
CA TRP A 792 4.39 13.34 9.19
C TRP A 792 3.74 12.12 9.83
N LEU A 793 2.64 11.60 9.23
CA LEU A 793 2.03 10.36 9.68
C LEU A 793 3.02 9.19 9.61
N ALA A 794 3.75 9.06 8.49
CA ALA A 794 4.72 8.00 8.30
C ALA A 794 5.87 8.06 9.32
N GLU A 795 6.40 9.25 9.61
CA GLU A 795 7.43 9.44 10.62
C GLU A 795 6.94 9.13 12.05
N TRP A 796 5.72 9.57 12.37
CA TRP A 796 5.13 9.26 13.68
C TRP A 796 4.90 7.75 13.85
N GLU A 797 4.35 7.07 12.87
CA GLU A 797 4.11 5.62 12.93
C GLU A 797 5.40 4.80 13.02
N ARG A 798 6.46 5.22 12.32
CA ARG A 798 7.73 4.50 12.25
C ARG A 798 8.59 4.68 13.50
N PHE A 799 8.68 5.90 14.02
CA PHE A 799 9.62 6.27 15.05
C PHE A 799 8.99 6.80 16.35
N GLY A 800 7.66 6.96 16.37
CA GLY A 800 6.96 7.60 17.50
C GLY A 800 7.31 9.08 17.69
N ASN A 801 7.83 9.76 16.65
CA ASN A 801 8.33 11.12 16.75
C ASN A 801 7.18 12.11 16.95
N ILE A 802 7.08 12.66 18.15
CA ILE A 802 6.02 13.59 18.57
C ILE A 802 6.05 14.92 17.83
N LYS A 803 7.21 15.39 17.32
CA LYS A 803 7.31 16.60 16.50
C LYS A 803 6.33 16.53 15.30
N TYR A 804 6.35 15.44 14.58
CA TYR A 804 5.53 15.28 13.38
C TYR A 804 4.06 15.02 13.72
N ARG A 805 3.79 14.28 14.79
CA ARG A 805 2.42 14.16 15.31
C ARG A 805 1.84 15.53 15.65
N ASP A 806 2.60 16.36 16.33
CA ASP A 806 2.13 17.68 16.82
C ASP A 806 1.93 18.65 15.64
N LYS A 807 2.77 18.61 14.58
CA LYS A 807 2.54 19.35 13.32
C LYS A 807 1.26 18.91 12.62
N LEU A 808 1.02 17.60 12.52
CA LEU A 808 -0.21 17.03 11.93
C LEU A 808 -1.45 17.52 12.71
N LEU A 809 -1.45 17.40 14.03
CA LEU A 809 -2.55 17.87 14.89
C LEU A 809 -2.76 19.38 14.84
N ALA A 810 -1.67 20.17 14.72
CA ALA A 810 -1.75 21.62 14.55
C ALA A 810 -2.45 22.01 13.24
N GLY A 811 -2.11 21.34 12.14
CA GLY A 811 -2.79 21.54 10.85
C GLY A 811 -4.27 21.17 10.90
N MET A 812 -4.61 20.00 11.49
CA MET A 812 -6.02 19.59 11.69
C MET A 812 -6.80 20.62 12.53
N LYS A 813 -6.21 21.08 13.64
CA LYS A 813 -6.82 22.10 14.51
C LYS A 813 -7.01 23.43 13.76
N SER A 814 -6.04 23.83 12.93
CA SER A 814 -6.17 25.02 12.10
C SER A 814 -7.33 24.91 11.13
N ILE A 815 -7.47 23.80 10.38
CA ILE A 815 -8.58 23.56 9.46
C ILE A 815 -9.94 23.62 10.20
N ILE A 816 -10.04 23.05 11.41
CA ILE A 816 -11.24 23.16 12.25
C ILE A 816 -11.57 24.63 12.58
N GLY A 817 -10.55 25.48 12.76
CA GLY A 817 -10.69 26.89 13.11
C GLY A 817 -10.95 27.84 11.95
N LEU A 818 -10.71 27.43 10.71
CA LEU A 818 -10.96 28.24 9.52
C LEU A 818 -12.47 28.50 9.33
N PRO A 819 -12.91 29.69 8.87
CA PRO A 819 -14.33 30.02 8.67
C PRO A 819 -15.08 29.05 7.75
N HIS A 820 -14.41 28.59 6.69
CA HIS A 820 -14.97 27.64 5.70
C HIS A 820 -14.33 26.26 5.74
N HIS A 821 -13.53 25.97 6.78
CA HIS A 821 -12.89 24.66 6.99
C HIS A 821 -12.15 24.15 5.74
N PHE A 822 -12.53 22.99 5.22
CA PHE A 822 -11.95 22.41 3.99
C PHE A 822 -12.28 23.21 2.71
N PHE A 823 -13.25 24.12 2.74
CA PHE A 823 -13.56 25.00 1.63
C PHE A 823 -12.86 26.36 1.71
N GLN A 824 -12.03 26.59 2.74
CA GLN A 824 -11.30 27.85 2.89
C GLN A 824 -10.30 28.06 1.77
N GLY A 825 -10.23 29.24 1.25
CA GLY A 825 -9.22 29.74 0.32
C GLY A 825 -9.45 31.17 -0.05
N PRO A 826 -8.45 31.97 -0.48
CA PRO A 826 -7.87 31.81 -1.81
C PRO A 826 -6.99 30.56 -1.89
N LEU A 827 -6.39 30.27 -3.04
CA LEU A 827 -5.70 29.02 -3.29
C LEU A 827 -4.61 28.67 -2.25
N ALA A 828 -3.88 29.65 -1.73
CA ALA A 828 -2.86 29.47 -0.67
C ALA A 828 -3.20 30.23 0.60
N LEU A 829 -2.91 29.61 1.75
CA LEU A 829 -3.09 30.15 3.09
C LEU A 829 -1.73 30.40 3.75
N GLY A 830 -1.68 31.27 4.76
CA GLY A 830 -0.50 31.45 5.57
C GLY A 830 -0.15 30.17 6.32
N TYR A 831 1.16 29.90 6.48
CA TYR A 831 1.65 28.67 7.10
C TYR A 831 2.94 28.90 7.87
N ASP A 832 3.08 28.23 9.00
CA ASP A 832 4.32 28.19 9.78
C ASP A 832 4.93 26.79 9.74
N PRO A 833 6.02 26.57 8.99
CA PRO A 833 6.70 25.27 8.92
C PRO A 833 7.28 24.78 10.26
N ALA A 834 7.57 25.67 11.20
CA ALA A 834 8.08 25.26 12.51
C ALA A 834 7.02 24.54 13.34
N THR A 835 5.77 24.96 13.26
CA THR A 835 4.67 24.49 14.12
C THR A 835 3.61 23.66 13.39
N GLY A 836 3.52 23.76 12.06
CA GLY A 836 2.44 23.14 11.27
C GLY A 836 1.12 23.94 11.30
N VAL A 837 1.09 25.14 11.87
CA VAL A 837 -0.11 25.98 11.99
C VAL A 837 -0.43 26.66 10.65
N ILE A 838 -1.70 26.58 10.24
CA ILE A 838 -2.25 27.32 9.09
C ILE A 838 -2.90 28.59 9.60
N SER A 839 -2.53 29.72 9.01
CA SER A 839 -2.98 31.06 9.43
C SER A 839 -4.42 31.35 8.96
N THR A 840 -5.12 32.14 9.81
CA THR A 840 -6.49 32.61 9.55
C THR A 840 -6.57 34.08 9.08
N ASP A 841 -5.44 34.74 8.88
CA ASP A 841 -5.31 36.16 8.49
C ASP A 841 -5.44 36.41 6.98
N MET A 842 -5.93 35.40 6.24
CA MET A 842 -6.15 35.46 4.80
C MET A 842 -7.56 35.93 4.46
N PRO A 843 -7.81 36.42 3.23
CA PRO A 843 -9.15 36.79 2.78
C PRO A 843 -10.17 35.68 3.00
N ASP A 844 -11.39 36.09 3.41
CA ASP A 844 -12.51 35.16 3.64
C ASP A 844 -13.13 34.72 2.31
N GLU A 845 -12.40 33.87 1.59
CA GLU A 845 -12.80 33.30 0.31
C GLU A 845 -13.00 31.79 0.39
N GLN A 846 -13.79 31.24 -0.52
CA GLN A 846 -14.05 29.81 -0.63
C GLN A 846 -13.49 29.24 -1.92
N THR A 847 -12.96 28.04 -1.82
CA THR A 847 -12.54 27.20 -2.95
C THR A 847 -12.96 25.75 -2.73
N THR A 848 -13.05 24.96 -3.78
CA THR A 848 -13.40 23.53 -3.66
C THR A 848 -12.26 22.67 -3.14
N ASN A 849 -11.02 23.16 -3.14
CA ASN A 849 -9.82 22.35 -2.84
C ASN A 849 -9.85 20.99 -3.55
N HIS A 850 -10.30 20.96 -4.80
CA HIS A 850 -10.58 19.75 -5.59
C HIS A 850 -9.37 18.84 -5.78
N LEU A 851 -8.16 19.36 -5.69
CA LEU A 851 -6.93 18.58 -5.79
C LEU A 851 -6.69 17.71 -4.54
N MET A 852 -7.19 18.14 -3.37
CA MET A 852 -7.02 17.37 -2.13
C MET A 852 -7.54 15.94 -2.24
N PRO A 853 -8.80 15.68 -2.62
CA PRO A 853 -9.31 14.31 -2.65
C PRO A 853 -8.77 13.45 -3.79
N ILE A 854 -8.21 14.03 -4.84
CA ILE A 854 -7.73 13.27 -6.02
C ILE A 854 -6.21 13.05 -6.05
N MET A 855 -5.48 13.64 -5.12
CA MET A 855 -4.01 13.50 -4.99
C MET A 855 -3.62 12.78 -3.70
N GLY A 856 -4.25 11.66 -3.39
CA GLY A 856 -3.96 10.83 -2.21
C GLY A 856 -4.60 11.33 -0.90
N GLY A 857 -5.13 12.56 -0.86
CA GLY A 857 -5.68 13.13 0.37
C GLY A 857 -6.94 12.42 0.88
N PHE A 858 -7.78 11.89 -0.03
CA PHE A 858 -8.96 11.11 0.36
C PHE A 858 -8.55 9.84 1.11
N GLU A 859 -7.60 9.10 0.58
CA GLU A 859 -7.08 7.85 1.13
C GLU A 859 -6.35 8.11 2.45
N LEU A 860 -5.52 9.16 2.49
CA LEU A 860 -4.84 9.60 3.70
C LEU A 860 -5.82 9.93 4.83
N LEU A 861 -6.87 10.73 4.57
CA LEU A 861 -7.85 11.12 5.59
C LEU A 861 -8.65 9.92 6.11
N ASN A 862 -8.95 8.94 5.25
CA ASN A 862 -9.57 7.68 5.67
C ASN A 862 -8.64 6.86 6.58
N GLU A 863 -7.33 6.84 6.32
CA GLU A 863 -6.37 6.15 7.18
C GLU A 863 -6.10 6.92 8.48
N LEU A 864 -6.03 8.24 8.44
CA LEU A 864 -5.91 9.09 9.64
C LEU A 864 -7.04 8.84 10.63
N GLN A 865 -8.26 8.59 10.14
CA GLN A 865 -9.40 8.25 10.97
C GLN A 865 -9.16 6.98 11.81
N LEU A 866 -8.29 6.06 11.36
CA LEU A 866 -7.92 4.86 12.12
C LEU A 866 -6.96 5.16 13.27
N SER A 867 -6.08 6.15 13.11
CA SER A 867 -4.99 6.46 14.04
C SER A 867 -5.29 7.61 15.00
N ILE A 868 -6.12 8.57 14.58
CA ILE A 868 -6.46 9.79 15.33
C ILE A 868 -7.95 9.80 15.64
N ASP A 869 -8.29 10.14 16.90
CA ASP A 869 -9.67 10.28 17.36
C ASP A 869 -10.02 11.77 17.54
N ASP A 870 -10.35 12.45 16.43
CA ASP A 870 -10.86 13.83 16.41
C ASP A 870 -12.25 13.87 15.75
N PRO A 871 -13.33 13.72 16.51
CA PRO A 871 -14.69 13.67 15.97
C PRO A 871 -15.08 14.92 15.20
N LYS A 872 -14.61 16.13 15.61
CA LYS A 872 -14.95 17.38 14.94
C LYS A 872 -14.30 17.49 13.57
N PHE A 873 -13.03 17.11 13.46
CA PHE A 873 -12.32 17.11 12.20
C PHE A 873 -12.99 16.19 11.15
N PHE A 874 -13.31 14.93 11.55
CA PHE A 874 -13.95 13.97 10.64
C PHE A 874 -15.43 14.27 10.37
N TYR A 875 -16.12 14.97 11.30
CA TYR A 875 -17.44 15.53 11.01
C TYR A 875 -17.37 16.59 9.89
N LEU A 876 -16.41 17.51 9.95
CA LEU A 876 -16.20 18.53 8.93
C LEU A 876 -15.77 17.93 7.59
N TRP A 877 -14.93 16.88 7.62
CA TRP A 877 -14.58 16.12 6.43
C TRP A 877 -15.82 15.48 5.78
N ARG A 878 -16.69 14.88 6.56
CA ARG A 878 -17.96 14.33 6.07
C ARG A 878 -18.85 15.41 5.44
N LEU A 879 -18.94 16.58 6.05
CA LEU A 879 -19.70 17.72 5.49
C LEU A 879 -19.11 18.16 4.17
N PHE A 880 -17.77 18.28 4.07
CA PHE A 880 -17.10 18.58 2.82
C PHE A 880 -17.47 17.57 1.72
N CYS A 881 -17.37 16.29 2.00
CA CYS A 881 -17.73 15.22 1.06
C CYS A 881 -19.20 15.34 0.57
N GLY A 882 -20.12 15.61 1.48
CA GLY A 882 -21.55 15.73 1.16
C GLY A 882 -21.92 16.98 0.39
N GLN A 883 -21.22 18.09 0.64
CA GLN A 883 -21.52 19.41 0.06
C GLN A 883 -20.67 19.75 -1.18
N TYR A 884 -19.64 18.94 -1.46
CA TYR A 884 -18.65 19.25 -2.51
C TYR A 884 -19.28 19.58 -3.86
N LYS A 885 -20.24 18.78 -4.33
CA LYS A 885 -20.89 18.95 -5.63
C LYS A 885 -21.66 20.29 -5.72
N GLU A 886 -22.39 20.63 -4.68
CA GLU A 886 -23.20 21.85 -4.61
C GLU A 886 -22.30 23.09 -4.51
N LYS A 887 -21.28 23.04 -3.67
CA LYS A 887 -20.28 24.11 -3.53
C LYS A 887 -19.48 24.34 -4.80
N ALA A 888 -19.07 23.29 -5.51
CA ALA A 888 -18.39 23.40 -6.79
C ALA A 888 -19.26 24.13 -7.83
N TRP A 889 -20.56 23.93 -7.80
CA TRP A 889 -21.51 24.65 -8.65
C TRP A 889 -21.67 26.12 -8.25
N GLU A 890 -21.81 26.42 -6.95
CA GLU A 890 -21.94 27.78 -6.42
C GLU A 890 -20.72 28.66 -6.71
N ILE A 891 -19.52 28.10 -6.47
CA ILE A 891 -18.24 28.83 -6.64
C ILE A 891 -17.87 28.94 -8.12
N LYS A 892 -18.58 28.27 -9.04
CA LYS A 892 -18.25 28.16 -10.48
C LYS A 892 -16.84 27.66 -10.75
N HIS A 893 -16.26 26.98 -9.79
CA HIS A 893 -14.93 26.40 -9.86
C HIS A 893 -15.02 24.94 -10.30
N ASN A 894 -14.02 24.50 -10.97
CA ASN A 894 -13.71 23.22 -11.54
C ASN A 894 -14.71 22.06 -11.31
N LYS A 895 -15.21 21.50 -12.38
CA LYS A 895 -16.28 20.48 -12.41
C LYS A 895 -15.70 19.05 -12.31
N PHE A 896 -14.68 18.83 -11.48
CA PHE A 896 -14.20 17.48 -11.25
C PHE A 896 -15.30 16.62 -10.65
N ARG A 897 -15.53 15.49 -11.30
CA ARG A 897 -16.44 14.47 -10.81
C ARG A 897 -15.63 13.54 -9.92
N ILE A 898 -15.96 13.50 -8.64
CA ILE A 898 -15.29 12.67 -7.66
C ILE A 898 -16.35 11.81 -6.95
N PRO A 899 -16.79 10.69 -7.58
CA PRO A 899 -17.85 9.84 -7.04
C PRO A 899 -17.59 9.36 -5.62
N ARG A 900 -16.32 9.08 -5.24
CA ARG A 900 -15.97 8.61 -3.88
C ARG A 900 -16.31 9.62 -2.79
N LEU A 901 -16.38 10.95 -3.04
CA LEU A 901 -16.83 11.90 -2.04
C LEU A 901 -18.31 11.72 -1.72
N GLN A 902 -19.17 11.57 -2.76
CA GLN A 902 -20.58 11.28 -2.58
C GLN A 902 -20.79 9.90 -1.93
N ALA A 903 -19.97 8.92 -2.30
CA ALA A 903 -19.97 7.59 -1.70
C ALA A 903 -19.59 7.64 -0.20
N TYR A 904 -18.56 8.43 0.16
CA TYR A 904 -18.17 8.62 1.55
C TYR A 904 -19.31 9.26 2.36
N ALA A 905 -19.94 10.32 1.83
CA ALA A 905 -21.08 10.95 2.49
C ALA A 905 -22.25 9.98 2.66
N ALA A 906 -22.56 9.18 1.64
CA ALA A 906 -23.56 8.13 1.71
C ALA A 906 -23.21 7.13 2.82
N TRP A 907 -22.02 6.54 2.75
CA TRP A 907 -21.53 5.57 3.73
C TRP A 907 -21.59 6.09 5.16
N GLN A 908 -21.36 7.38 5.38
CA GLN A 908 -21.43 8.06 6.68
C GLN A 908 -22.80 8.69 6.99
N GLY A 909 -23.88 8.20 6.39
CA GLY A 909 -25.27 8.51 6.78
C GLY A 909 -26.08 9.38 5.82
N ASN A 910 -25.48 9.91 4.74
CA ASN A 910 -26.23 10.63 3.69
C ASN A 910 -26.63 9.69 2.54
N ALA A 911 -27.46 8.70 2.83
CA ALA A 911 -27.85 7.65 1.87
C ALA A 911 -28.30 8.14 0.48
N PRO A 912 -29.03 9.28 0.31
CA PRO A 912 -29.46 9.76 -1.01
C PRO A 912 -28.32 10.03 -1.98
N THR A 913 -27.09 10.27 -1.52
CA THR A 913 -25.94 10.54 -2.40
C THR A 913 -25.37 9.28 -3.07
N ALA A 914 -25.73 8.07 -2.60
CA ALA A 914 -25.21 6.80 -3.13
C ALA A 914 -25.58 6.60 -4.61
N LYS A 915 -26.86 6.83 -4.98
CA LYS A 915 -27.30 6.70 -6.38
C LYS A 915 -26.51 7.63 -7.30
N ALA A 916 -26.34 8.89 -6.90
CA ALA A 916 -25.61 9.87 -7.69
C ALA A 916 -24.13 9.48 -7.87
N ALA A 917 -23.50 8.87 -6.84
CA ALA A 917 -22.15 8.33 -6.93
C ALA A 917 -22.06 7.21 -7.96
N TRP A 918 -22.96 6.21 -7.90
CA TRP A 918 -23.00 5.10 -8.85
C TRP A 918 -23.28 5.56 -10.26
N ASP A 919 -24.28 6.44 -10.48
CA ASP A 919 -24.60 7.00 -11.79
C ASP A 919 -23.38 7.75 -12.38
N SER A 920 -22.64 8.45 -11.53
CA SER A 920 -21.43 9.15 -11.96
C SER A 920 -20.32 8.18 -12.37
N LEU A 921 -20.12 7.10 -11.65
CA LEU A 921 -19.06 6.11 -11.94
C LEU A 921 -19.35 5.33 -13.22
N VAL A 922 -20.54 4.73 -13.36
CA VAL A 922 -20.87 3.83 -14.47
C VAL A 922 -21.07 4.55 -15.80
N ASN A 923 -21.44 5.85 -15.78
CA ASN A 923 -21.63 6.63 -16.99
C ASN A 923 -20.33 7.32 -17.49
N ASN A 924 -19.20 7.17 -16.78
CA ASN A 924 -17.93 7.81 -17.12
C ASN A 924 -16.76 6.81 -17.11
N LEU A 925 -16.87 5.77 -17.90
CA LEU A 925 -15.79 4.78 -18.04
C LEU A 925 -14.56 5.42 -18.72
N PRO A 926 -13.34 5.28 -18.15
CA PRO A 926 -12.16 6.04 -18.60
C PRO A 926 -11.69 5.64 -19.99
N LEU A 927 -11.82 4.34 -20.37
CA LEU A 927 -11.40 3.81 -21.66
C LEU A 927 -12.54 3.81 -22.71
N SER A 928 -13.70 4.41 -22.41
CA SER A 928 -14.76 4.57 -23.42
C SER A 928 -14.30 5.51 -24.53
N GLN A 929 -14.96 5.44 -25.72
CA GLN A 929 -14.60 6.22 -26.92
C GLN A 929 -14.60 7.73 -26.62
N LYS A 930 -13.47 8.24 -26.19
CA LYS A 930 -13.20 9.66 -25.97
C LYS A 930 -12.19 10.16 -27.01
N ALA A 931 -12.17 11.46 -27.29
CA ALA A 931 -11.16 12.08 -28.12
C ALA A 931 -9.75 12.02 -27.52
N SER A 932 -9.66 11.86 -26.19
CA SER A 932 -8.41 11.70 -25.46
C SER A 932 -8.60 10.77 -24.28
N ILE A 933 -7.59 9.96 -23.95
CA ILE A 933 -7.49 9.14 -22.75
C ILE A 933 -6.45 9.78 -21.84
N TRP A 934 -6.78 9.92 -20.56
CA TRP A 934 -5.92 10.49 -19.54
C TRP A 934 -5.63 9.46 -18.45
N THR A 935 -4.39 9.34 -18.03
CA THR A 935 -4.00 8.48 -16.89
C THR A 935 -4.71 8.91 -15.62
N ASN A 936 -4.93 10.22 -15.44
CA ASN A 936 -5.73 10.78 -14.34
C ASN A 936 -7.13 10.18 -14.23
N ASP A 937 -7.82 10.05 -15.38
CA ASP A 937 -9.18 9.48 -15.42
C ASP A 937 -9.15 8.00 -15.03
N CYS A 938 -8.12 7.26 -15.47
CA CYS A 938 -7.94 5.86 -15.11
C CYS A 938 -7.64 5.69 -13.61
N ALA A 939 -6.73 6.50 -13.06
CA ALA A 939 -6.35 6.44 -11.65
C ALA A 939 -7.52 6.80 -10.73
N THR A 940 -8.19 7.94 -10.97
CA THR A 940 -9.32 8.37 -10.14
C THR A 940 -10.50 7.43 -10.24
N TRP A 941 -10.85 6.95 -11.43
CA TRP A 941 -11.95 6.00 -11.62
C TRP A 941 -11.69 4.67 -10.90
N THR A 942 -10.46 4.16 -10.99
CA THR A 942 -10.07 2.91 -10.31
C THR A 942 -10.22 3.04 -8.79
N MET A 943 -9.72 4.13 -8.20
CA MET A 943 -9.83 4.36 -6.77
C MET A 943 -11.27 4.60 -6.33
N ASP A 944 -12.07 5.32 -7.13
CA ASP A 944 -13.51 5.50 -6.90
C ASP A 944 -14.25 4.16 -6.89
N ALA A 945 -14.02 3.33 -7.90
CA ALA A 945 -14.68 2.03 -8.06
C ALA A 945 -14.38 1.08 -6.88
N ILE A 946 -13.10 0.95 -6.52
CA ILE A 946 -12.64 0.07 -5.44
C ILE A 946 -13.21 0.50 -4.08
N PHE A 947 -13.21 1.81 -3.78
CA PHE A 947 -13.79 2.36 -2.54
C PHE A 947 -15.31 2.15 -2.48
N MET A 948 -16.01 2.42 -3.59
CA MET A 948 -17.47 2.31 -3.68
C MET A 948 -17.95 0.86 -3.59
N GLN A 949 -17.23 -0.07 -4.20
CA GLN A 949 -17.49 -1.52 -4.09
C GLN A 949 -17.42 -1.99 -2.63
N GLU A 950 -16.49 -1.47 -1.84
CA GLU A 950 -16.39 -1.82 -0.43
C GLU A 950 -17.53 -1.20 0.40
N THR A 951 -17.78 0.10 0.23
CA THR A 951 -18.56 0.88 1.21
C THR A 951 -20.06 0.98 0.92
N ILE A 952 -20.46 1.08 -0.37
CA ILE A 952 -21.86 1.35 -0.77
C ILE A 952 -22.39 0.35 -1.82
N ARG A 953 -21.78 -0.82 -1.96
CA ARG A 953 -22.16 -1.81 -2.99
C ARG A 953 -23.66 -2.12 -2.98
N ASN A 954 -24.24 -2.35 -1.82
CA ASN A 954 -25.64 -2.77 -1.66
C ASN A 954 -26.62 -1.59 -1.60
N TRP A 955 -26.16 -0.37 -1.88
CA TRP A 955 -27.02 0.82 -1.88
C TRP A 955 -27.55 1.09 -3.29
N LYS A 956 -28.86 1.21 -3.40
CA LYS A 956 -29.58 1.45 -4.67
C LYS A 956 -29.76 2.92 -4.97
#